data_bf9689e710708c7cd72440e971e1d42d
#
_entry.id   bf9689e710708c7cd72440e971e1d42d
#
_cell.length_a   1.000
_cell.length_b   1.000
_cell.length_c   1.000
_cell.angle_alpha   90.00
_cell.angle_beta   90.00
_cell.angle_gamma   90.00
#
_symmetry.space_group_name_H-M   'P 1'
#
loop_
_entity.id
_entity.type
_entity.pdbx_description
1 polymer ?
#
loop_
_entity_poly.entity_id
_entity_poly.type
_entity_poly.pdbx_seq_one_letter_code
_entity_poly.pdbx_strand_id
1 'polypeptide(L)'
;MEYKSTLNMTKSGFPMRAGLPKREPEMLKHWEELDLYNELLKKNEGKPLFNLHDGPPFSNGALHMGHALNKSIKDFITRSYAMRGYYTPYIPGWDNHGMPIESAIIKQNKLNHKAMSVAEFRSACHEFADHYIDVQRDGFKRMGVVGDWEHPYKTMDPGFEAQEVRVFGKMYQNGHIYKGLKPVYWCAHDETALAGAEIEYKDDPCTTVYVKFPMNDDLGKLSHLDRSKLFFVIWTTTIWTLPGNLAIALHPDESYAVVKAPNGEMYIMAEALIEKVMGIGGFDSYEVVEIHPGCFYENMLASHPFLPKTSRLVLADYVTMDSGTGCVHTAPGFGADDYETCKRYGMEMVVPVDDQGRHTDYAGKYAGMLTDESNSIILEDMKKDGTLFASEEIVHSYPHCWRCKNPIIFRATPQWFCSVDSFKDEAIAACNDVRWVPAWGKDRMRSMILERTDWCISRQRRWGLPIPVFYCKDCGKPICTPESIEAVATLFEKEGSNAWFDMAAEDILPKGFTCPHCGASAGFEKETDTLDGWFDSGSTHFAAMERDQGFWPSTMYMEGLDQYRGWFQSSLLVAVGALGRGAPFKECLTHGWTVDGEGKAMHKSLGNGMDPAEIFEKYGADLLRLWAGSSDYHVDVRCSDEIFKQLSQNYLKFRNTCKFCLDNLVNFDPNDLVKPEEMLPLDKWAVTRLNDLITKVFAWYDNYEFHSVSHAINDFCVVELSSFYFDILKDRLYCDEADGPERRSAQTALFLILDAMTRMFAPILAFTCDEVWLAMPHRAEDDGRNVLFNEMVQPYTQYALSQEEMENWGRIASLRSAVNGALEQARADKIIGKSLEAAVSLTVPQEDAFLTRMSEEALADLFIVSQVSLTVGDEVSVRVKAAAGVKCGRCWKVLHSVASVGEHEALCPRCAAVMAKLPKME
;
A
#
# COMPACT_ATOMS: atom_id res chain seq x y z
N MET A 1 -49.00 32.86 24.88
CA MET A 1 -49.13 31.61 24.04
C MET A 1 -47.73 31.16 23.63
N GLU A 2 -47.40 29.89 23.75
CA GLU A 2 -46.06 29.38 23.38
C GLU A 2 -46.09 29.00 21.88
N TYR A 3 -45.49 29.88 21.03
CA TYR A 3 -45.56 29.71 19.56
C TYR A 3 -44.57 28.61 19.01
N LYS A 4 -43.88 27.90 19.89
CA LYS A 4 -42.86 26.90 19.47
C LYS A 4 -43.44 25.75 18.63
N SER A 5 -44.66 25.34 18.92
CA SER A 5 -45.37 24.28 18.20
C SER A 5 -45.85 24.71 16.80
N THR A 6 -45.79 26.01 16.47
CA THR A 6 -46.20 26.54 15.17
C THR A 6 -45.07 26.73 14.21
N LEU A 7 -43.82 26.42 14.64
CA LEU A 7 -42.63 26.50 13.78
C LEU A 7 -42.49 25.25 12.95
N ASN A 8 -42.00 25.38 11.72
CA ASN A 8 -41.69 24.26 10.81
C ASN A 8 -40.48 23.46 11.26
N MET A 9 -40.46 23.02 12.53
CA MET A 9 -39.37 22.23 13.12
C MET A 9 -39.71 20.74 12.96
N THR A 10 -39.54 20.23 11.73
CA THR A 10 -39.73 18.81 11.43
C THR A 10 -38.55 17.97 11.92
N LYS A 11 -38.80 16.68 12.06
CA LYS A 11 -37.76 15.73 12.43
C LYS A 11 -37.81 14.54 11.48
N SER A 12 -36.71 14.28 10.82
CA SER A 12 -36.53 13.08 10.02
C SER A 12 -36.35 11.85 10.92
N GLY A 13 -36.55 10.67 10.38
CA GLY A 13 -36.23 9.41 11.03
C GLY A 13 -34.71 9.19 11.24
N PHE A 14 -33.87 10.00 10.62
CA PHE A 14 -32.41 9.89 10.72
C PHE A 14 -31.93 10.19 12.14
N PRO A 15 -31.21 9.30 12.81
CA PRO A 15 -30.88 9.44 14.21
C PRO A 15 -29.73 10.40 14.47
N MET A 16 -29.82 11.09 15.61
CA MET A 16 -28.78 12.03 16.06
C MET A 16 -27.42 11.32 16.31
N ARG A 17 -27.47 10.15 16.98
CA ARG A 17 -26.28 9.38 17.30
C ARG A 17 -25.99 8.42 16.16
N ALA A 18 -24.72 8.40 15.71
CA ALA A 18 -24.28 7.52 14.65
C ALA A 18 -24.47 6.04 15.02
N GLY A 19 -23.89 5.61 16.15
CA GLY A 19 -23.98 4.22 16.61
C GLY A 19 -23.40 3.23 15.59
N LEU A 20 -22.37 3.62 14.83
CA LEU A 20 -21.76 2.87 13.72
C LEU A 20 -21.50 1.39 14.06
N PRO A 21 -20.83 1.05 15.17
CA PRO A 21 -20.54 -0.36 15.48
C PRO A 21 -21.75 -1.28 15.49
N LYS A 22 -22.95 -0.74 15.81
CA LYS A 22 -24.20 -1.51 15.87
C LYS A 22 -25.01 -1.47 14.58
N ARG A 23 -24.94 -0.36 13.84
CA ARG A 23 -25.75 -0.13 12.63
C ARG A 23 -25.13 -0.70 11.39
N GLU A 24 -23.83 -0.59 11.27
CA GLU A 24 -23.12 -1.08 10.09
C GLU A 24 -23.38 -2.58 9.82
N PRO A 25 -23.40 -3.48 10.82
CA PRO A 25 -23.77 -4.88 10.60
C PRO A 25 -25.20 -5.07 10.05
N GLU A 26 -26.17 -4.23 10.47
CA GLU A 26 -27.54 -4.26 9.94
C GLU A 26 -27.56 -3.79 8.50
N MET A 27 -26.76 -2.78 8.15
CA MET A 27 -26.63 -2.30 6.77
C MET A 27 -25.93 -3.32 5.87
N LEU A 28 -24.90 -4.00 6.35
CA LEU A 28 -24.25 -5.11 5.62
C LEU A 28 -25.26 -6.19 5.26
N LYS A 29 -26.10 -6.58 6.21
CA LYS A 29 -27.16 -7.55 5.95
C LYS A 29 -28.14 -7.05 4.87
N HIS A 30 -28.52 -5.77 4.91
CA HIS A 30 -29.35 -5.17 3.87
C HIS A 30 -28.66 -5.20 2.51
N TRP A 31 -27.37 -4.92 2.43
CA TRP A 31 -26.58 -4.99 1.18
C TRP A 31 -26.46 -6.42 0.65
N GLU A 32 -26.35 -7.41 1.53
CA GLU A 32 -26.39 -8.84 1.15
C GLU A 32 -27.77 -9.23 0.61
N GLU A 33 -28.87 -8.81 1.28
CA GLU A 33 -30.23 -9.06 0.82
C GLU A 33 -30.53 -8.39 -0.56
N LEU A 34 -29.89 -7.26 -0.85
CA LEU A 34 -29.97 -6.58 -2.13
C LEU A 34 -29.11 -7.23 -3.22
N ASP A 35 -28.21 -8.14 -2.87
CA ASP A 35 -27.15 -8.63 -3.77
C ASP A 35 -26.37 -7.45 -4.43
N LEU A 36 -25.92 -6.52 -3.57
CA LEU A 36 -25.42 -5.20 -3.95
C LEU A 36 -24.36 -5.26 -5.06
N TYR A 37 -23.42 -6.20 -4.99
CA TYR A 37 -22.36 -6.34 -5.97
C TYR A 37 -22.89 -6.71 -7.36
N ASN A 38 -23.69 -7.77 -7.44
CA ASN A 38 -24.21 -8.25 -8.73
C ASN A 38 -25.22 -7.26 -9.34
N GLU A 39 -26.08 -6.63 -8.53
CA GLU A 39 -27.01 -5.59 -9.01
C GLU A 39 -26.26 -4.35 -9.54
N LEU A 40 -25.13 -3.98 -8.91
CA LEU A 40 -24.28 -2.90 -9.38
C LEU A 40 -23.61 -3.24 -10.72
N LEU A 41 -23.08 -4.45 -10.86
CA LEU A 41 -22.51 -4.92 -12.11
C LEU A 41 -23.55 -4.97 -13.23
N LYS A 42 -24.73 -5.52 -12.95
CA LYS A 42 -25.85 -5.59 -13.89
C LYS A 42 -26.30 -4.20 -14.36
N LYS A 43 -26.38 -3.24 -13.44
CA LYS A 43 -26.72 -1.85 -13.79
C LYS A 43 -25.71 -1.23 -14.74
N ASN A 44 -24.42 -1.54 -14.55
CA ASN A 44 -23.33 -0.98 -15.34
C ASN A 44 -22.88 -1.88 -16.50
N GLU A 45 -23.63 -2.95 -16.78
CA GLU A 45 -23.36 -3.84 -17.92
C GLU A 45 -23.33 -3.06 -19.23
N GLY A 46 -22.32 -3.32 -20.07
CA GLY A 46 -22.11 -2.64 -21.34
C GLY A 46 -21.49 -1.24 -21.25
N LYS A 47 -21.25 -0.72 -20.05
CA LYS A 47 -20.51 0.53 -19.85
C LYS A 47 -18.99 0.30 -19.98
N PRO A 48 -18.17 1.37 -20.12
CA PRO A 48 -16.72 1.23 -20.19
C PRO A 48 -16.17 0.44 -18.99
N LEU A 49 -15.24 -0.48 -19.27
CA LEU A 49 -14.63 -1.33 -18.26
C LEU A 49 -13.59 -0.55 -17.44
N PHE A 50 -13.67 -0.68 -16.13
CA PHE A 50 -12.60 -0.38 -15.19
C PHE A 50 -12.42 -1.59 -14.26
N ASN A 51 -11.41 -2.42 -14.49
CA ASN A 51 -11.10 -3.53 -13.60
C ASN A 51 -9.83 -3.25 -12.80
N LEU A 52 -9.97 -3.37 -11.49
CA LEU A 52 -8.86 -3.38 -10.54
C LEU A 52 -8.57 -4.84 -10.23
N HIS A 53 -7.41 -5.34 -10.66
CA HIS A 53 -6.97 -6.68 -10.29
C HIS A 53 -6.39 -6.67 -8.88
N ASP A 54 -6.90 -7.52 -8.01
CA ASP A 54 -6.50 -7.56 -6.61
C ASP A 54 -5.15 -8.26 -6.44
N GLY A 55 -4.18 -7.59 -5.82
CA GLY A 55 -2.98 -8.25 -5.33
C GLY A 55 -3.34 -9.16 -4.14
N PRO A 56 -2.99 -10.45 -4.22
CA PRO A 56 -3.48 -11.42 -3.26
C PRO A 56 -2.72 -11.34 -1.92
N PRO A 57 -3.37 -11.03 -0.79
CA PRO A 57 -2.74 -11.14 0.52
C PRO A 57 -2.46 -12.60 0.88
N PHE A 58 -1.46 -12.82 1.74
CA PHE A 58 -1.21 -14.15 2.29
C PHE A 58 -2.32 -14.57 3.26
N SER A 59 -2.80 -15.80 3.14
CA SER A 59 -3.79 -16.40 4.04
C SER A 59 -3.14 -17.00 5.29
N ASN A 60 -2.43 -16.19 6.08
CA ASN A 60 -1.60 -16.66 7.19
C ASN A 60 -1.87 -15.99 8.54
N GLY A 61 -2.93 -15.19 8.64
CA GLY A 61 -3.28 -14.46 9.85
C GLY A 61 -4.48 -13.53 9.68
N ALA A 62 -4.93 -12.93 10.79
CA ALA A 62 -5.99 -11.92 10.79
C ALA A 62 -5.53 -10.62 10.10
N LEU A 63 -6.49 -9.73 9.83
CA LEU A 63 -6.23 -8.42 9.23
C LEU A 63 -5.30 -7.56 10.10
N HIS A 64 -4.55 -6.70 9.45
CA HIS A 64 -3.79 -5.61 10.08
C HIS A 64 -4.10 -4.28 9.39
N MET A 65 -3.63 -3.17 9.95
CA MET A 65 -3.94 -1.83 9.44
C MET A 65 -3.50 -1.61 8.00
N GLY A 66 -2.42 -2.28 7.55
CA GLY A 66 -2.00 -2.25 6.14
C GLY A 66 -3.06 -2.84 5.20
N HIS A 67 -3.67 -3.98 5.56
CA HIS A 67 -4.81 -4.55 4.84
C HIS A 67 -5.99 -3.59 4.83
N ALA A 68 -6.28 -2.95 5.97
CA ALA A 68 -7.39 -2.01 6.09
C ALA A 68 -7.21 -0.78 5.19
N LEU A 69 -6.00 -0.21 5.14
CA LEU A 69 -5.66 0.89 4.24
C LEU A 69 -5.82 0.48 2.78
N ASN A 70 -5.18 -0.62 2.39
CA ASN A 70 -5.16 -1.14 1.02
C ASN A 70 -6.57 -1.40 0.48
N LYS A 71 -7.36 -2.20 1.20
CA LYS A 71 -8.71 -2.56 0.76
C LYS A 71 -9.70 -1.38 0.81
N SER A 72 -9.53 -0.44 1.73
CA SER A 72 -10.33 0.79 1.73
C SER A 72 -10.09 1.62 0.48
N ILE A 73 -8.83 1.84 0.10
CA ILE A 73 -8.50 2.63 -1.10
C ILE A 73 -8.98 1.92 -2.37
N LYS A 74 -8.81 0.61 -2.49
CA LYS A 74 -9.35 -0.17 -3.60
C LYS A 74 -10.86 0.00 -3.74
N ASP A 75 -11.58 -0.07 -2.63
CA ASP A 75 -13.04 0.11 -2.61
C ASP A 75 -13.46 1.57 -2.94
N PHE A 76 -12.67 2.58 -2.51
CA PHE A 76 -12.91 3.98 -2.94
C PHE A 76 -12.82 4.12 -4.45
N ILE A 77 -11.81 3.49 -5.04
CA ILE A 77 -11.59 3.51 -6.49
C ILE A 77 -12.74 2.83 -7.20
N THR A 78 -13.04 1.57 -6.87
CA THR A 78 -14.08 0.80 -7.56
C THR A 78 -15.45 1.44 -7.43
N ARG A 79 -15.85 1.91 -6.23
CA ARG A 79 -17.11 2.64 -6.00
C ARG A 79 -17.17 3.94 -6.79
N SER A 80 -16.09 4.74 -6.77
CA SER A 80 -16.06 6.02 -7.48
C SER A 80 -16.21 5.84 -8.99
N TYR A 81 -15.56 4.83 -9.57
CA TYR A 81 -15.72 4.50 -10.99
C TYR A 81 -17.12 3.96 -11.30
N ALA A 82 -17.66 3.08 -10.46
CA ALA A 82 -19.04 2.59 -10.63
C ALA A 82 -20.06 3.71 -10.65
N MET A 83 -19.95 4.67 -9.71
CA MET A 83 -20.81 5.86 -9.64
C MET A 83 -20.53 6.93 -10.72
N ARG A 84 -19.48 6.74 -11.51
CA ARG A 84 -19.18 7.57 -12.70
C ARG A 84 -19.52 6.87 -14.01
N GLY A 85 -20.25 5.74 -13.93
CA GLY A 85 -20.76 5.05 -15.09
C GLY A 85 -19.78 4.05 -15.73
N TYR A 86 -18.93 3.40 -14.94
CA TYR A 86 -18.06 2.32 -15.41
C TYR A 86 -18.58 0.96 -14.92
N TYR A 87 -18.31 -0.07 -15.71
CA TYR A 87 -18.42 -1.46 -15.29
C TYR A 87 -17.19 -1.84 -14.49
N THR A 88 -17.35 -2.14 -13.20
CA THR A 88 -16.25 -2.29 -12.25
C THR A 88 -16.24 -3.67 -11.58
N PRO A 89 -15.92 -4.75 -12.30
CA PRO A 89 -15.77 -6.05 -11.66
C PRO A 89 -14.57 -6.03 -10.72
N TYR A 90 -14.76 -6.50 -9.49
CA TYR A 90 -13.70 -6.67 -8.50
C TYR A 90 -13.79 -8.07 -7.89
N ILE A 91 -12.81 -8.91 -8.21
CA ILE A 91 -12.67 -10.27 -7.69
C ILE A 91 -11.49 -10.28 -6.74
N PRO A 92 -11.71 -10.43 -5.41
CA PRO A 92 -10.64 -10.53 -4.45
C PRO A 92 -9.84 -11.83 -4.63
N GLY A 93 -8.58 -11.82 -4.22
CA GLY A 93 -7.72 -13.00 -4.32
C GLY A 93 -6.90 -13.25 -3.07
N TRP A 94 -6.36 -14.47 -2.96
CA TRP A 94 -5.43 -14.87 -1.90
C TRP A 94 -4.24 -15.65 -2.43
N ASP A 95 -3.05 -15.33 -1.89
CA ASP A 95 -1.83 -16.10 -2.07
C ASP A 95 -1.71 -17.13 -0.93
N ASN A 96 -1.72 -18.40 -1.29
CA ASN A 96 -1.93 -19.49 -0.34
C ASN A 96 -0.71 -20.39 -0.16
N HIS A 97 0.32 -20.29 -0.99
CA HIS A 97 1.47 -21.19 -0.97
C HIS A 97 2.70 -20.64 -0.24
N GLY A 98 3.67 -21.49 -0.07
CA GLY A 98 5.03 -21.17 0.36
C GLY A 98 5.22 -20.96 1.86
N MET A 99 6.39 -20.42 2.16
CA MET A 99 6.89 -20.22 3.52
C MET A 99 5.98 -19.40 4.45
N PRO A 100 5.22 -18.39 3.96
CA PRO A 100 4.31 -17.64 4.82
C PRO A 100 3.28 -18.49 5.53
N ILE A 101 2.73 -19.49 4.85
CA ILE A 101 1.72 -20.40 5.39
C ILE A 101 2.39 -21.50 6.24
N GLU A 102 3.43 -22.15 5.69
CA GLU A 102 4.17 -23.20 6.41
C GLU A 102 4.68 -22.73 7.78
N SER A 103 5.37 -21.59 7.82
CA SER A 103 5.94 -21.05 9.06
C SER A 103 4.84 -20.66 10.06
N ALA A 104 3.70 -20.14 9.57
CA ALA A 104 2.60 -19.76 10.41
C ALA A 104 1.95 -20.99 11.10
N ILE A 105 1.64 -22.04 10.32
CA ILE A 105 1.02 -23.26 10.86
C ILE A 105 1.96 -24.00 11.80
N ILE A 106 3.25 -24.13 11.44
CA ILE A 106 4.26 -24.77 12.29
C ILE A 106 4.32 -24.07 13.64
N LYS A 107 4.39 -22.74 13.64
CA LYS A 107 4.49 -21.93 14.86
C LYS A 107 3.21 -21.98 15.70
N GLN A 108 2.05 -21.80 15.07
CA GLN A 108 0.76 -21.74 15.78
C GLN A 108 0.36 -23.09 16.35
N ASN A 109 0.50 -24.16 15.56
CA ASN A 109 0.06 -25.49 15.93
C ASN A 109 1.21 -26.35 16.54
N LYS A 110 2.43 -25.78 16.67
CA LYS A 110 3.63 -26.48 17.18
C LYS A 110 3.87 -27.81 16.46
N LEU A 111 3.69 -27.82 15.12
CA LEU A 111 3.80 -29.05 14.34
C LEU A 111 5.26 -29.48 14.17
N ASN A 112 5.48 -30.79 14.33
CA ASN A 112 6.73 -31.42 13.89
C ASN A 112 6.59 -31.85 12.42
N HIS A 113 6.67 -30.90 11.50
CA HIS A 113 6.48 -31.14 10.07
C HIS A 113 7.44 -32.18 9.47
N LYS A 114 8.65 -32.34 10.06
CA LYS A 114 9.64 -33.35 9.59
C LYS A 114 9.20 -34.80 9.90
N ALA A 115 8.32 -34.99 10.87
CA ALA A 115 7.77 -36.32 11.21
C ALA A 115 6.45 -36.63 10.48
N MET A 116 5.86 -35.67 9.77
CA MET A 116 4.61 -35.86 8.99
C MET A 116 4.95 -36.33 7.57
N SER A 117 4.04 -37.09 6.95
CA SER A 117 4.09 -37.32 5.51
C SER A 117 3.84 -36.00 4.74
N VAL A 118 4.26 -35.95 3.47
CA VAL A 118 4.05 -34.76 2.63
C VAL A 118 2.56 -34.48 2.47
N ALA A 119 1.75 -35.49 2.23
CA ALA A 119 0.31 -35.36 2.04
C ALA A 119 -0.39 -34.80 3.28
N GLU A 120 -0.09 -35.35 4.46
CA GLU A 120 -0.67 -34.87 5.72
C GLU A 120 -0.30 -33.40 6.01
N PHE A 121 0.96 -33.04 5.76
CA PHE A 121 1.41 -31.66 5.97
C PHE A 121 0.75 -30.69 4.97
N ARG A 122 0.64 -31.06 3.71
CA ARG A 122 -0.03 -30.26 2.68
C ARG A 122 -1.52 -30.06 2.97
N SER A 123 -2.20 -31.11 3.43
CA SER A 123 -3.62 -31.01 3.85
C SER A 123 -3.78 -30.04 5.02
N ALA A 124 -2.90 -30.13 6.01
CA ALA A 124 -2.92 -29.20 7.15
C ALA A 124 -2.66 -27.75 6.73
N CYS A 125 -1.74 -27.51 5.78
CA CYS A 125 -1.51 -26.15 5.24
C CYS A 125 -2.71 -25.62 4.46
N HIS A 126 -3.37 -26.47 3.68
CA HIS A 126 -4.57 -26.10 2.92
C HIS A 126 -5.71 -25.69 3.86
N GLU A 127 -6.02 -26.52 4.85
CA GLU A 127 -7.06 -26.20 5.86
C GLU A 127 -6.75 -24.92 6.62
N PHE A 128 -5.48 -24.69 6.96
CA PHE A 128 -5.03 -23.47 7.62
C PHE A 128 -5.22 -22.25 6.74
N ALA A 129 -4.86 -22.33 5.45
CA ALA A 129 -5.04 -21.25 4.49
C ALA A 129 -6.53 -20.91 4.30
N ASP A 130 -7.40 -21.92 4.11
CA ASP A 130 -8.84 -21.73 3.97
C ASP A 130 -9.45 -21.04 5.20
N HIS A 131 -9.06 -21.46 6.41
CA HIS A 131 -9.50 -20.80 7.64
C HIS A 131 -9.18 -19.30 7.65
N TYR A 132 -7.96 -18.91 7.26
CA TYR A 132 -7.60 -17.51 7.27
C TYR A 132 -8.18 -16.72 6.09
N ILE A 133 -8.50 -17.36 4.98
CA ILE A 133 -9.32 -16.74 3.92
C ILE A 133 -10.67 -16.33 4.51
N ASP A 134 -11.34 -17.20 5.22
CA ASP A 134 -12.65 -16.90 5.83
C ASP A 134 -12.54 -15.74 6.84
N VAL A 135 -11.54 -15.79 7.75
CA VAL A 135 -11.30 -14.71 8.72
C VAL A 135 -11.04 -13.36 8.05
N GLN A 136 -10.23 -13.34 6.98
CA GLN A 136 -9.93 -12.11 6.27
C GLN A 136 -11.11 -11.62 5.44
N ARG A 137 -11.83 -12.50 4.77
CA ARG A 137 -13.06 -12.19 4.01
C ARG A 137 -14.09 -11.50 4.90
N ASP A 138 -14.36 -12.08 6.07
CA ASP A 138 -15.32 -11.51 7.03
C ASP A 138 -14.88 -10.11 7.47
N GLY A 139 -13.58 -9.92 7.71
CA GLY A 139 -13.02 -8.62 8.05
C GLY A 139 -13.16 -7.59 6.92
N PHE A 140 -12.90 -7.97 5.67
CA PHE A 140 -13.07 -7.10 4.51
C PHE A 140 -14.55 -6.77 4.25
N LYS A 141 -15.44 -7.75 4.36
CA LYS A 141 -16.90 -7.51 4.32
C LYS A 141 -17.34 -6.56 5.43
N ARG A 142 -16.78 -6.73 6.65
CA ARG A 142 -17.06 -5.83 7.79
C ARG A 142 -16.63 -4.38 7.54
N MET A 143 -15.58 -4.16 6.73
CA MET A 143 -15.16 -2.83 6.28
C MET A 143 -16.11 -2.22 5.23
N GLY A 144 -17.06 -2.99 4.72
CA GLY A 144 -17.97 -2.57 3.65
C GLY A 144 -17.35 -2.62 2.26
N VAL A 145 -16.29 -3.38 2.05
CA VAL A 145 -15.68 -3.56 0.72
C VAL A 145 -16.62 -4.36 -0.18
N VAL A 146 -16.92 -3.84 -1.36
CA VAL A 146 -17.81 -4.47 -2.34
C VAL A 146 -16.99 -5.24 -3.37
N GLY A 147 -17.32 -6.51 -3.58
CA GLY A 147 -16.64 -7.40 -4.52
C GLY A 147 -17.27 -8.78 -4.55
N ASP A 148 -16.76 -9.66 -5.45
CA ASP A 148 -17.19 -11.06 -5.53
C ASP A 148 -16.54 -11.90 -4.41
N TRP A 149 -17.11 -11.84 -3.23
CA TRP A 149 -16.63 -12.59 -2.07
C TRP A 149 -16.96 -14.08 -2.11
N GLU A 150 -17.90 -14.49 -2.97
CA GLU A 150 -18.33 -15.88 -3.11
C GLU A 150 -17.43 -16.66 -4.07
N HIS A 151 -16.84 -15.97 -5.05
CA HIS A 151 -15.99 -16.59 -6.08
C HIS A 151 -14.61 -15.90 -6.15
N PRO A 152 -13.86 -15.81 -5.03
CA PRO A 152 -12.52 -15.26 -5.05
C PRO A 152 -11.57 -16.17 -5.83
N TYR A 153 -10.46 -15.64 -6.31
CA TYR A 153 -9.39 -16.52 -6.79
C TYR A 153 -8.44 -16.91 -5.65
N LYS A 154 -7.94 -18.13 -5.70
CA LYS A 154 -6.95 -18.65 -4.75
C LYS A 154 -5.81 -19.28 -5.52
N THR A 155 -4.54 -19.00 -5.14
CA THR A 155 -3.40 -19.62 -5.86
C THR A 155 -3.32 -21.12 -5.67
N MET A 156 -3.97 -21.67 -4.64
CA MET A 156 -4.08 -23.13 -4.38
C MET A 156 -5.27 -23.81 -5.07
N ASP A 157 -6.06 -23.08 -5.89
CA ASP A 157 -7.16 -23.70 -6.62
C ASP A 157 -6.61 -24.54 -7.78
N PRO A 158 -7.15 -25.77 -8.03
CA PRO A 158 -6.66 -26.66 -9.07
C PRO A 158 -6.56 -26.01 -10.45
N GLY A 159 -7.54 -25.18 -10.82
CA GLY A 159 -7.53 -24.44 -12.07
C GLY A 159 -6.43 -23.39 -12.15
N PHE A 160 -6.11 -22.73 -11.03
CA PHE A 160 -5.00 -21.78 -10.96
C PHE A 160 -3.65 -22.49 -11.09
N GLU A 161 -3.43 -23.53 -10.29
CA GLU A 161 -2.22 -24.36 -10.33
C GLU A 161 -1.93 -24.90 -11.73
N ALA A 162 -2.96 -25.35 -12.44
CA ALA A 162 -2.84 -25.84 -13.83
C ALA A 162 -2.37 -24.73 -14.80
N GLN A 163 -2.89 -23.52 -14.67
CA GLN A 163 -2.47 -22.39 -15.52
C GLN A 163 -1.04 -21.97 -15.20
N GLU A 164 -0.66 -21.98 -13.94
CA GLU A 164 0.69 -21.65 -13.51
C GLU A 164 1.72 -22.63 -14.04
N VAL A 165 1.41 -23.95 -14.06
CA VAL A 165 2.20 -24.98 -14.75
C VAL A 165 2.39 -24.63 -16.23
N ARG A 166 1.33 -24.18 -16.91
CA ARG A 166 1.40 -23.75 -18.32
C ARG A 166 2.28 -22.51 -18.50
N VAL A 167 2.22 -21.54 -17.57
CA VAL A 167 3.10 -20.37 -17.56
C VAL A 167 4.55 -20.77 -17.41
N PHE A 168 4.87 -21.65 -16.45
CA PHE A 168 6.22 -22.20 -16.28
C PHE A 168 6.72 -22.88 -17.58
N GLY A 169 5.87 -23.72 -18.18
CA GLY A 169 6.19 -24.40 -19.44
C GLY A 169 6.50 -23.44 -20.57
N LYS A 170 5.74 -22.36 -20.72
CA LYS A 170 6.00 -21.31 -21.72
C LYS A 170 7.34 -20.61 -21.49
N MET A 171 7.65 -20.21 -20.24
CA MET A 171 8.93 -19.59 -19.91
C MET A 171 10.12 -20.53 -20.16
N TYR A 172 9.95 -21.82 -19.86
CA TYR A 172 10.98 -22.83 -20.15
C TYR A 172 11.20 -23.00 -21.66
N GLN A 173 10.12 -23.09 -22.43
CA GLN A 173 10.19 -23.22 -23.91
C GLN A 173 10.77 -21.97 -24.57
N ASN A 174 10.55 -20.79 -24.00
CA ASN A 174 11.18 -19.54 -24.45
C ASN A 174 12.67 -19.46 -24.09
N GLY A 175 13.21 -20.45 -23.35
CA GLY A 175 14.62 -20.52 -22.94
C GLY A 175 14.97 -19.63 -21.74
N HIS A 176 13.99 -19.12 -21.04
CA HIS A 176 14.24 -18.26 -19.88
C HIS A 176 14.47 -19.03 -18.59
N ILE A 177 14.03 -20.27 -18.48
CA ILE A 177 14.20 -21.11 -17.28
C ILE A 177 15.28 -22.14 -17.49
N TYR A 178 16.20 -22.26 -16.54
CA TYR A 178 17.31 -23.22 -16.55
C TYR A 178 17.67 -23.67 -15.14
N LYS A 179 18.31 -24.86 -15.01
CA LYS A 179 18.90 -25.34 -13.75
C LYS A 179 20.38 -25.01 -13.69
N GLY A 180 20.83 -24.40 -12.60
CA GLY A 180 22.22 -23.99 -12.46
C GLY A 180 22.73 -24.14 -11.02
N LEU A 181 24.03 -24.24 -10.86
CA LEU A 181 24.73 -24.21 -9.58
C LEU A 181 25.30 -22.81 -9.39
N LYS A 182 24.65 -21.98 -8.57
CA LYS A 182 25.05 -20.59 -8.30
C LYS A 182 24.88 -20.26 -6.82
N PRO A 183 25.67 -19.30 -6.26
CA PRO A 183 25.39 -18.77 -4.94
C PRO A 183 24.03 -18.05 -4.91
N VAL A 184 23.21 -18.41 -3.93
CA VAL A 184 21.91 -17.81 -3.66
C VAL A 184 21.82 -17.39 -2.19
N TYR A 185 20.88 -16.53 -1.85
CA TYR A 185 20.49 -16.32 -0.46
C TYR A 185 19.93 -17.62 0.09
N TRP A 186 20.48 -18.08 1.19
CA TRP A 186 20.12 -19.35 1.81
C TRP A 186 19.80 -19.17 3.29
N CYS A 187 18.60 -19.58 3.68
CA CYS A 187 18.23 -19.65 5.09
C CYS A 187 18.60 -21.04 5.63
N ALA A 188 19.68 -21.12 6.40
CA ALA A 188 20.11 -22.38 6.99
C ALA A 188 19.15 -22.90 8.07
N HIS A 189 18.37 -22.00 8.70
CA HIS A 189 17.35 -22.37 9.69
C HIS A 189 16.11 -23.03 9.04
N ASP A 190 15.65 -22.46 7.92
CA ASP A 190 14.49 -22.96 7.17
C ASP A 190 14.90 -23.92 6.04
N GLU A 191 16.19 -24.13 5.82
CA GLU A 191 16.80 -25.04 4.83
C GLU A 191 16.25 -24.78 3.41
N THR A 192 16.23 -23.50 2.97
CA THR A 192 15.67 -23.11 1.66
C THR A 192 16.36 -21.89 1.08
N ALA A 193 16.37 -21.82 -0.26
CA ALA A 193 16.75 -20.63 -1.00
C ALA A 193 15.73 -19.50 -0.79
N LEU A 194 16.18 -18.25 -0.88
CA LEU A 194 15.38 -17.04 -0.76
C LEU A 194 15.58 -16.14 -1.98
N ALA A 195 14.53 -15.42 -2.37
CA ALA A 195 14.62 -14.33 -3.32
C ALA A 195 14.99 -13.01 -2.61
N GLY A 196 15.43 -11.99 -3.37
CA GLY A 196 15.76 -10.68 -2.81
C GLY A 196 14.59 -9.97 -2.10
N ALA A 197 13.35 -10.31 -2.45
CA ALA A 197 12.14 -9.81 -1.75
C ALA A 197 11.88 -10.51 -0.40
N GLU A 198 12.60 -11.58 -0.10
CA GLU A 198 12.43 -12.41 1.10
C GLU A 198 13.52 -12.16 2.15
N ILE A 199 14.32 -11.11 1.98
CA ILE A 199 15.37 -10.73 2.92
C ILE A 199 15.08 -9.35 3.51
N GLU A 200 15.51 -9.18 4.76
CA GLU A 200 15.47 -7.91 5.49
C GLU A 200 16.88 -7.61 5.99
N TYR A 201 17.28 -6.36 5.96
CA TYR A 201 18.58 -5.96 6.49
C TYR A 201 18.46 -5.45 7.91
N LYS A 202 19.41 -5.85 8.75
CA LYS A 202 19.51 -5.44 10.13
C LYS A 202 20.98 -5.17 10.47
N ASP A 203 21.22 -4.20 11.33
CA ASP A 203 22.56 -3.89 11.82
C ASP A 203 22.97 -4.93 12.87
N ASP A 204 23.98 -5.72 12.53
CA ASP A 204 24.54 -6.75 13.41
C ASP A 204 26.00 -6.46 13.74
N PRO A 205 26.42 -6.71 14.98
CA PRO A 205 27.85 -6.69 15.35
C PRO A 205 28.58 -7.87 14.72
N CYS A 206 29.77 -7.63 14.20
CA CYS A 206 30.58 -8.67 13.59
C CYS A 206 32.07 -8.41 13.84
N THR A 207 32.80 -9.49 14.04
CA THR A 207 34.29 -9.46 14.11
C THR A 207 34.83 -9.61 12.70
N THR A 208 35.55 -8.61 12.21
CA THR A 208 36.27 -8.68 10.94
C THR A 208 37.70 -9.13 11.18
N VAL A 209 38.31 -9.81 10.21
CA VAL A 209 39.68 -10.32 10.32
C VAL A 209 40.54 -9.92 9.14
N TYR A 210 41.78 -9.60 9.45
CA TYR A 210 42.87 -9.45 8.50
C TYR A 210 43.74 -10.70 8.60
N VAL A 211 43.90 -11.44 7.49
CA VAL A 211 44.50 -12.78 7.52
C VAL A 211 45.73 -12.85 6.60
N LYS A 212 46.81 -13.38 7.12
CA LYS A 212 48.06 -13.61 6.38
C LYS A 212 47.98 -14.90 5.58
N PHE A 213 48.20 -14.79 4.27
CA PHE A 213 48.33 -15.90 3.34
C PHE A 213 49.80 -15.97 2.90
N PRO A 214 50.57 -16.96 3.36
CA PRO A 214 51.97 -17.07 3.01
C PRO A 214 52.17 -17.22 1.51
N MET A 215 53.16 -16.53 0.94
CA MET A 215 53.58 -16.73 -0.44
C MET A 215 54.04 -18.18 -0.66
N ASN A 216 53.47 -18.87 -1.62
CA ASN A 216 53.76 -20.23 -1.99
C ASN A 216 54.63 -20.30 -3.27
N ASP A 217 54.11 -19.69 -4.37
CA ASP A 217 54.83 -19.63 -5.62
C ASP A 217 54.68 -18.24 -6.23
N ASP A 218 55.80 -17.50 -6.39
CA ASP A 218 55.89 -16.18 -6.93
C ASP A 218 56.18 -16.15 -8.44
N LEU A 219 56.17 -17.30 -9.08
CA LEU A 219 56.56 -17.46 -10.52
C LEU A 219 57.94 -16.92 -10.81
N GLY A 220 58.84 -16.87 -9.80
CA GLY A 220 60.18 -16.31 -9.89
C GLY A 220 60.27 -14.78 -9.94
N LYS A 221 59.16 -14.05 -9.87
CA LYS A 221 59.16 -12.59 -9.97
C LYS A 221 59.62 -11.87 -8.71
N LEU A 222 59.50 -12.50 -7.52
CA LEU A 222 59.94 -11.95 -6.23
C LEU A 222 61.05 -12.80 -5.57
N SER A 223 61.82 -13.53 -6.38
CA SER A 223 62.87 -14.43 -5.94
C SER A 223 64.01 -13.79 -5.13
N HIS A 224 64.14 -12.46 -5.16
CA HIS A 224 65.09 -11.66 -4.38
C HIS A 224 64.60 -11.38 -2.96
N LEU A 225 63.32 -11.70 -2.62
CA LEU A 225 62.78 -11.54 -1.29
C LEU A 225 62.71 -12.87 -0.56
N ASP A 226 62.79 -12.84 0.78
CA ASP A 226 62.63 -14.01 1.60
C ASP A 226 61.17 -14.48 1.61
N ARG A 227 60.86 -15.47 0.79
CA ARG A 227 59.49 -16.00 0.58
C ARG A 227 58.89 -16.51 1.87
N SER A 228 59.67 -17.00 2.84
CA SER A 228 59.19 -17.52 4.12
C SER A 228 58.60 -16.42 5.03
N LYS A 229 58.86 -15.15 4.69
CA LYS A 229 58.43 -13.96 5.41
C LYS A 229 57.46 -13.09 4.59
N LEU A 230 56.98 -13.55 3.43
CA LEU A 230 56.18 -12.80 2.50
C LEU A 230 54.75 -13.32 2.53
N PHE A 231 53.79 -12.40 2.76
CA PHE A 231 52.37 -12.72 2.93
C PHE A 231 51.49 -11.76 2.13
N PHE A 232 50.44 -12.28 1.52
CA PHE A 232 49.29 -11.46 1.17
C PHE A 232 48.41 -11.25 2.40
N VAL A 233 47.91 -10.05 2.62
CA VAL A 233 46.98 -9.78 3.72
C VAL A 233 45.57 -9.57 3.11
N ILE A 234 44.66 -10.49 3.38
CA ILE A 234 43.26 -10.36 2.99
C ILE A 234 42.43 -9.79 4.14
N TRP A 235 41.27 -9.24 3.83
CA TRP A 235 40.26 -8.81 4.79
C TRP A 235 38.92 -9.47 4.51
N THR A 236 38.20 -9.89 5.57
CA THR A 236 36.86 -10.43 5.46
C THR A 236 36.02 -10.15 6.71
N THR A 237 34.73 -9.96 6.51
CA THR A 237 33.71 -9.88 7.57
C THR A 237 33.11 -11.25 7.90
N THR A 238 33.38 -12.29 7.10
CA THR A 238 32.78 -13.62 7.21
C THR A 238 33.86 -14.68 7.41
N ILE A 239 34.27 -14.91 8.67
CA ILE A 239 35.35 -15.82 9.03
C ILE A 239 35.04 -17.25 8.58
N TRP A 240 33.82 -17.71 8.73
CA TRP A 240 33.39 -19.06 8.37
C TRP A 240 33.50 -19.40 6.88
N THR A 241 33.69 -18.42 5.99
CA THR A 241 33.90 -18.69 4.56
C THR A 241 35.34 -19.03 4.19
N LEU A 242 36.32 -18.76 5.08
CA LEU A 242 37.73 -19.01 4.84
C LEU A 242 38.05 -20.45 4.41
N PRO A 243 37.42 -21.51 4.99
CA PRO A 243 37.61 -22.87 4.49
C PRO A 243 37.31 -23.06 3.01
N GLY A 244 36.39 -22.23 2.46
CA GLY A 244 36.00 -22.23 1.04
C GLY A 244 36.90 -21.42 0.13
N ASN A 245 37.92 -20.76 0.63
CA ASN A 245 38.86 -19.95 -0.15
C ASN A 245 39.52 -20.77 -1.25
N LEU A 246 39.53 -20.27 -2.48
CA LEU A 246 40.25 -20.82 -3.63
C LEU A 246 41.18 -19.79 -4.29
N ALA A 247 40.89 -18.50 -4.08
CA ALA A 247 41.65 -17.43 -4.71
C ALA A 247 41.74 -16.19 -3.81
N ILE A 248 42.69 -15.32 -4.18
CA ILE A 248 42.77 -13.93 -3.71
C ILE A 248 42.60 -13.04 -4.92
N ALA A 249 41.58 -12.20 -4.98
CA ALA A 249 41.35 -11.28 -6.08
C ALA A 249 42.04 -9.94 -5.84
N LEU A 250 42.68 -9.41 -6.90
CA LEU A 250 43.34 -8.11 -6.94
C LEU A 250 42.76 -7.29 -8.09
N HIS A 251 42.72 -5.97 -7.94
CA HIS A 251 42.38 -5.08 -9.07
C HIS A 251 43.54 -5.05 -10.08
N PRO A 252 43.31 -5.24 -11.40
CA PRO A 252 44.39 -5.37 -12.35
C PRO A 252 45.30 -4.14 -12.44
N ASP A 253 44.74 -2.94 -12.38
CA ASP A 253 45.42 -1.68 -12.65
C ASP A 253 45.86 -0.92 -11.38
N GLU A 254 45.35 -1.29 -10.21
CA GLU A 254 45.70 -0.64 -8.95
C GLU A 254 47.09 -1.07 -8.46
N SER A 255 47.75 -0.19 -7.70
CA SER A 255 49.09 -0.40 -7.14
C SER A 255 49.04 -1.22 -5.84
N TYR A 256 49.88 -2.25 -5.78
CA TYR A 256 50.10 -3.08 -4.58
C TYR A 256 51.53 -3.00 -4.14
N ALA A 257 51.72 -2.77 -2.86
CA ALA A 257 53.07 -2.63 -2.27
C ALA A 257 53.47 -3.85 -1.48
N VAL A 258 54.77 -4.20 -1.53
CA VAL A 258 55.42 -5.08 -0.56
C VAL A 258 55.89 -4.21 0.60
N VAL A 259 55.31 -4.36 1.76
CA VAL A 259 55.55 -3.54 2.95
C VAL A 259 56.27 -4.38 4.01
N LYS A 260 57.47 -3.97 4.39
CA LYS A 260 58.28 -4.64 5.44
C LYS A 260 57.98 -4.02 6.80
N ALA A 261 57.53 -4.83 7.72
CA ALA A 261 57.26 -4.46 9.11
C ALA A 261 58.50 -4.62 10.01
N PRO A 262 58.52 -3.97 11.20
CA PRO A 262 59.65 -4.08 12.17
C PRO A 262 59.92 -5.48 12.67
N ASN A 263 58.92 -6.38 12.65
CA ASN A 263 59.04 -7.79 12.99
C ASN A 263 59.80 -8.63 11.93
N GLY A 264 60.15 -8.01 10.78
CA GLY A 264 60.83 -8.62 9.67
C GLY A 264 59.94 -9.38 8.70
N GLU A 265 58.62 -9.44 8.89
CA GLU A 265 57.67 -9.95 7.91
C GLU A 265 57.39 -8.90 6.83
N MET A 266 57.00 -9.35 5.64
CA MET A 266 56.65 -8.53 4.50
C MET A 266 55.22 -8.82 4.10
N TYR A 267 54.42 -7.76 3.90
CA TYR A 267 53.01 -7.86 3.60
C TYR A 267 52.68 -7.23 2.24
N ILE A 268 51.92 -7.93 1.45
CA ILE A 268 51.42 -7.42 0.16
C ILE A 268 49.99 -6.94 0.36
N MET A 269 49.73 -5.67 0.06
CA MET A 269 48.42 -5.01 0.15
C MET A 269 48.35 -3.83 -0.83
N ALA A 270 47.20 -3.27 -1.09
CA ALA A 270 47.06 -2.09 -1.92
C ALA A 270 47.81 -0.90 -1.34
N GLU A 271 48.54 -0.17 -2.19
CA GLU A 271 49.37 0.99 -1.81
C GLU A 271 48.50 2.05 -1.07
N ALA A 272 47.32 2.33 -1.56
CA ALA A 272 46.35 3.30 -0.98
C ALA A 272 45.91 2.95 0.46
N LEU A 273 46.07 1.69 0.91
CA LEU A 273 45.52 1.20 2.17
C LEU A 273 46.64 0.89 3.20
N ILE A 274 47.92 1.10 2.88
CA ILE A 274 49.07 0.73 3.72
C ILE A 274 48.96 1.36 5.12
N GLU A 275 48.77 2.68 5.18
CA GLU A 275 48.77 3.40 6.47
C GLU A 275 47.67 2.86 7.39
N LYS A 276 46.49 2.66 6.85
CA LYS A 276 45.32 2.13 7.58
C LYS A 276 45.59 0.70 8.08
N VAL A 277 46.02 -0.19 7.16
CA VAL A 277 46.19 -1.60 7.45
C VAL A 277 47.35 -1.83 8.42
N MET A 278 48.49 -1.15 8.23
CA MET A 278 49.64 -1.25 9.14
C MET A 278 49.31 -0.69 10.53
N GLY A 279 48.53 0.41 10.61
CA GLY A 279 48.05 0.95 11.87
C GLY A 279 47.14 -0.02 12.63
N ILE A 280 46.21 -0.69 11.92
CA ILE A 280 45.33 -1.74 12.49
C ILE A 280 46.18 -2.93 12.98
N GLY A 281 47.25 -3.29 12.26
CA GLY A 281 48.22 -4.31 12.65
C GLY A 281 49.13 -3.93 13.84
N GLY A 282 49.01 -2.69 14.33
CA GLY A 282 49.79 -2.19 15.46
C GLY A 282 51.25 -1.81 15.10
N PHE A 283 51.51 -1.47 13.82
CA PHE A 283 52.81 -1.05 13.35
C PHE A 283 52.86 0.46 13.13
N ASP A 284 53.59 1.19 13.96
CA ASP A 284 53.80 2.64 13.85
C ASP A 284 54.82 3.02 12.78
N SER A 285 55.60 2.05 12.28
CA SER A 285 56.61 2.26 11.24
C SER A 285 56.71 1.05 10.33
N TYR A 286 57.04 1.29 9.07
CA TYR A 286 57.20 0.27 8.06
C TYR A 286 58.06 0.80 6.90
N GLU A 287 58.56 -0.08 6.05
CA GLU A 287 59.30 0.23 4.85
C GLU A 287 58.56 -0.30 3.62
N VAL A 288 58.27 0.56 2.63
CA VAL A 288 57.75 0.12 1.32
C VAL A 288 58.97 -0.35 0.52
N VAL A 289 59.01 -1.65 0.26
CA VAL A 289 60.14 -2.29 -0.45
C VAL A 289 60.00 -2.12 -1.95
N GLU A 290 58.87 -2.43 -2.50
CA GLU A 290 58.56 -2.30 -3.94
C GLU A 290 57.06 -2.22 -4.16
N ILE A 291 56.65 -1.67 -5.35
CA ILE A 291 55.28 -1.48 -5.73
C ILE A 291 55.10 -2.05 -7.14
N HIS A 292 54.01 -2.79 -7.34
CA HIS A 292 53.63 -3.36 -8.63
C HIS A 292 52.13 -3.23 -8.88
N PRO A 293 51.66 -3.15 -10.14
CA PRO A 293 50.21 -3.25 -10.42
C PRO A 293 49.68 -4.64 -10.10
N GLY A 294 48.40 -4.77 -9.80
CA GLY A 294 47.77 -6.04 -9.44
C GLY A 294 47.99 -7.15 -10.47
N CYS A 295 48.01 -6.82 -11.76
CA CYS A 295 48.28 -7.76 -12.84
C CYS A 295 49.66 -8.41 -12.76
N PHE A 296 50.63 -7.81 -12.06
CA PHE A 296 51.94 -8.41 -11.79
C PHE A 296 51.86 -9.71 -11.01
N TYR A 297 50.90 -9.79 -10.08
CA TYR A 297 50.71 -10.93 -9.18
C TYR A 297 49.84 -12.04 -9.76
N GLU A 298 49.26 -11.84 -10.93
CA GLU A 298 48.33 -12.80 -11.54
C GLU A 298 49.00 -14.18 -11.69
N ASN A 299 48.18 -15.20 -11.30
CA ASN A 299 48.59 -16.63 -11.29
C ASN A 299 49.65 -17.04 -10.28
N MET A 300 50.17 -16.14 -9.43
CA MET A 300 50.94 -16.56 -8.25
C MET A 300 50.10 -17.42 -7.32
N LEU A 301 50.72 -18.16 -6.44
CA LEU A 301 50.07 -19.01 -5.45
C LEU A 301 50.43 -18.56 -4.02
N ALA A 302 49.45 -18.44 -3.18
CA ALA A 302 49.59 -18.31 -1.74
C ALA A 302 49.17 -19.61 -1.05
N SER A 303 49.73 -19.92 0.11
CA SER A 303 49.25 -21.04 0.93
C SER A 303 48.06 -20.61 1.74
N HIS A 304 47.07 -21.48 1.82
CA HIS A 304 45.93 -21.25 2.71
C HIS A 304 46.41 -21.21 4.19
N PRO A 305 45.90 -20.30 5.05
CA PRO A 305 46.46 -20.05 6.38
C PRO A 305 46.37 -21.26 7.33
N PHE A 306 45.44 -22.18 7.17
CA PHE A 306 45.21 -23.30 8.07
C PHE A 306 44.73 -24.61 7.40
N LEU A 307 44.53 -24.63 6.08
CA LEU A 307 44.20 -25.84 5.35
C LEU A 307 45.35 -26.22 4.37
N PRO A 308 45.60 -27.50 4.09
CA PRO A 308 46.68 -27.93 3.21
C PRO A 308 46.34 -27.75 1.72
N LYS A 309 46.10 -26.51 1.31
CA LYS A 309 45.78 -26.13 -0.07
C LYS A 309 46.36 -24.76 -0.44
N THR A 310 46.38 -24.44 -1.71
CA THR A 310 46.82 -23.15 -2.21
C THR A 310 45.66 -22.27 -2.65
N SER A 311 45.89 -20.95 -2.59
CA SER A 311 45.00 -19.87 -3.05
C SER A 311 45.66 -19.20 -4.23
N ARG A 312 45.00 -19.15 -5.39
CA ARG A 312 45.52 -18.54 -6.63
C ARG A 312 45.23 -17.05 -6.64
N LEU A 313 46.21 -16.25 -7.04
CA LEU A 313 46.03 -14.83 -7.28
C LEU A 313 45.32 -14.61 -8.60
N VAL A 314 44.17 -13.94 -8.57
CA VAL A 314 43.28 -13.69 -9.73
C VAL A 314 42.99 -12.19 -9.83
N LEU A 315 42.58 -11.74 -11.01
CA LEU A 315 42.23 -10.34 -11.24
C LEU A 315 40.72 -10.14 -11.28
N ALA A 316 40.26 -9.06 -10.67
CA ALA A 316 38.82 -8.71 -10.67
C ALA A 316 38.64 -7.20 -10.53
N ASP A 317 37.79 -6.63 -11.40
CA ASP A 317 37.52 -5.19 -11.46
C ASP A 317 36.64 -4.69 -10.30
N TYR A 318 35.96 -5.60 -9.58
CA TYR A 318 35.14 -5.25 -8.41
C TYR A 318 35.95 -4.96 -7.13
N VAL A 319 37.26 -5.21 -7.14
CA VAL A 319 38.10 -4.92 -5.98
C VAL A 319 38.27 -3.41 -5.85
N THR A 320 37.86 -2.87 -4.71
CA THR A 320 37.91 -1.42 -4.41
C THR A 320 39.06 -1.06 -3.46
N MET A 321 39.45 0.22 -3.43
CA MET A 321 40.52 0.75 -2.58
C MET A 321 40.02 1.58 -1.41
N ASP A 322 38.74 1.51 -1.10
CA ASP A 322 38.08 2.29 -0.04
C ASP A 322 38.03 1.56 1.32
N SER A 323 38.15 0.22 1.29
CA SER A 323 38.08 -0.62 2.51
C SER A 323 38.96 -1.87 2.41
N GLY A 324 39.19 -2.52 3.56
CA GLY A 324 39.97 -3.75 3.64
C GLY A 324 41.45 -3.55 3.35
N THR A 325 42.01 -4.39 2.47
CA THR A 325 43.44 -4.45 2.15
C THR A 325 43.71 -4.32 0.64
N GLY A 326 42.67 -4.25 -0.21
CA GLY A 326 42.78 -4.39 -1.65
C GLY A 326 43.06 -5.82 -2.13
N CYS A 327 43.18 -6.79 -1.21
CA CYS A 327 43.30 -8.22 -1.51
C CYS A 327 42.03 -8.90 -1.01
N VAL A 328 41.17 -9.34 -1.92
CA VAL A 328 39.83 -9.89 -1.60
C VAL A 328 39.90 -11.41 -1.50
N HIS A 329 39.53 -11.94 -0.33
CA HIS A 329 39.26 -13.35 -0.15
C HIS A 329 38.15 -13.83 -1.09
N THR A 330 38.44 -14.83 -1.91
CA THR A 330 37.51 -15.30 -2.95
C THR A 330 37.15 -16.77 -2.71
N ALA A 331 35.83 -16.98 -2.46
CA ALA A 331 35.24 -18.29 -2.21
C ALA A 331 33.98 -18.48 -3.06
N PRO A 332 34.07 -19.20 -4.19
CA PRO A 332 33.03 -19.24 -5.23
C PRO A 332 31.69 -19.81 -4.76
N GLY A 333 31.69 -20.56 -3.67
CA GLY A 333 30.48 -21.11 -3.07
C GLY A 333 29.66 -20.10 -2.27
N PHE A 334 30.19 -18.89 -1.99
CA PHE A 334 29.63 -17.96 -1.02
C PHE A 334 29.49 -16.51 -1.53
N GLY A 335 29.79 -16.24 -2.79
CA GLY A 335 29.67 -14.92 -3.39
C GLY A 335 29.43 -14.99 -4.89
N ALA A 336 28.56 -14.12 -5.42
CA ALA A 336 28.26 -14.08 -6.86
C ALA A 336 29.49 -13.62 -7.67
N ASP A 337 30.17 -12.57 -7.22
CA ASP A 337 31.38 -12.05 -7.89
C ASP A 337 32.53 -13.06 -7.80
N ASP A 338 32.66 -13.75 -6.66
CA ASP A 338 33.63 -14.83 -6.46
C ASP A 338 33.37 -16.00 -7.41
N TYR A 339 32.08 -16.36 -7.56
CA TYR A 339 31.66 -17.40 -8.49
C TYR A 339 32.03 -17.06 -9.95
N GLU A 340 31.66 -15.89 -10.44
CA GLU A 340 31.93 -15.49 -11.83
C GLU A 340 33.45 -15.36 -12.07
N THR A 341 34.19 -14.84 -11.10
CA THR A 341 35.64 -14.75 -11.17
C THR A 341 36.28 -16.13 -11.22
N CYS A 342 35.93 -17.04 -10.31
CA CYS A 342 36.48 -18.41 -10.29
C CYS A 342 36.10 -19.18 -11.56
N LYS A 343 34.91 -19.00 -12.08
CA LYS A 343 34.45 -19.59 -13.35
C LYS A 343 35.28 -19.11 -14.54
N ARG A 344 35.59 -17.82 -14.62
CA ARG A 344 36.46 -17.22 -15.64
C ARG A 344 37.86 -17.84 -15.63
N TYR A 345 38.39 -18.16 -14.45
CA TYR A 345 39.67 -18.84 -14.29
C TYR A 345 39.62 -20.39 -14.31
N GLY A 346 38.43 -20.97 -14.62
CA GLY A 346 38.24 -22.42 -14.74
C GLY A 346 38.42 -23.17 -13.45
N MET A 347 38.14 -22.54 -12.31
CA MET A 347 38.27 -23.17 -10.98
C MET A 347 37.05 -24.00 -10.66
N GLU A 348 37.26 -25.09 -9.93
CA GLU A 348 36.17 -25.94 -9.46
C GLU A 348 35.32 -25.24 -8.39
N MET A 349 33.98 -25.46 -8.45
CA MET A 349 33.06 -24.97 -7.43
C MET A 349 33.16 -25.80 -6.15
N VAL A 350 33.46 -25.16 -5.04
CA VAL A 350 33.53 -25.78 -3.73
C VAL A 350 32.55 -25.11 -2.78
N VAL A 351 31.72 -25.93 -2.12
CA VAL A 351 30.71 -25.47 -1.14
C VAL A 351 30.93 -26.25 0.16
N PRO A 352 31.81 -25.75 1.06
CA PRO A 352 32.13 -26.45 2.30
C PRO A 352 31.12 -26.27 3.43
N VAL A 353 29.87 -25.94 3.11
CA VAL A 353 28.76 -25.78 4.07
C VAL A 353 27.53 -26.49 3.51
N ASP A 354 26.86 -27.31 4.34
CA ASP A 354 25.64 -28.02 4.01
C ASP A 354 24.36 -27.18 4.08
N ASP A 355 23.20 -27.80 3.86
CA ASP A 355 21.90 -27.13 3.86
C ASP A 355 21.52 -26.55 5.21
N GLN A 356 22.03 -27.10 6.29
CA GLN A 356 21.80 -26.67 7.67
C GLN A 356 22.79 -25.61 8.17
N GLY A 357 23.69 -25.14 7.30
CA GLY A 357 24.72 -24.17 7.65
C GLY A 357 25.87 -24.81 8.44
N ARG A 358 26.12 -26.14 8.31
CA ARG A 358 27.22 -26.83 8.93
C ARG A 358 28.36 -27.03 7.95
N HIS A 359 29.59 -26.89 8.46
CA HIS A 359 30.77 -27.21 7.67
C HIS A 359 30.80 -28.68 7.31
N THR A 360 31.09 -28.96 6.02
CA THR A 360 31.32 -30.31 5.51
C THR A 360 32.75 -30.76 5.82
N ASP A 361 33.08 -32.05 5.53
CA ASP A 361 34.44 -32.62 5.72
C ASP A 361 35.52 -31.82 4.99
N TYR A 362 35.18 -31.06 3.96
CA TYR A 362 36.11 -30.17 3.26
C TYR A 362 36.72 -29.08 4.15
N ALA A 363 36.05 -28.67 5.20
CA ALA A 363 36.53 -27.70 6.17
C ALA A 363 37.49 -28.32 7.21
N GLY A 364 37.85 -29.60 7.09
CA GLY A 364 38.80 -30.30 7.97
C GLY A 364 38.31 -30.37 9.42
N LYS A 365 39.08 -29.86 10.35
CA LYS A 365 38.75 -29.89 11.79
C LYS A 365 37.50 -29.14 12.20
N TYR A 366 36.94 -28.30 11.33
CA TYR A 366 35.71 -27.57 11.58
C TYR A 366 34.45 -28.30 11.09
N ALA A 367 34.60 -29.48 10.46
CA ALA A 367 33.50 -30.28 9.96
C ALA A 367 32.41 -30.52 11.02
N GLY A 368 31.14 -30.38 10.64
CA GLY A 368 29.97 -30.55 11.51
C GLY A 368 29.62 -29.34 12.38
N MET A 369 30.46 -28.31 12.48
CA MET A 369 30.18 -27.09 13.24
C MET A 369 29.27 -26.18 12.43
N LEU A 370 28.35 -25.46 13.10
CA LEU A 370 27.59 -24.38 12.48
C LEU A 370 28.55 -23.22 12.09
N THR A 371 28.19 -22.49 11.03
CA THR A 371 28.97 -21.35 10.55
C THR A 371 29.23 -20.33 11.65
N ASP A 372 28.23 -19.98 12.46
CA ASP A 372 28.37 -19.02 13.55
C ASP A 372 29.26 -19.53 14.68
N GLU A 373 29.15 -20.81 15.05
CA GLU A 373 29.98 -21.46 16.06
C GLU A 373 31.45 -21.50 15.64
N SER A 374 31.72 -21.73 14.36
CA SER A 374 33.05 -21.85 13.81
C SER A 374 33.83 -20.54 13.81
N ASN A 375 33.20 -19.40 13.76
CA ASN A 375 33.84 -18.08 13.69
C ASN A 375 34.83 -17.86 14.84
N SER A 376 34.40 -18.11 16.07
CA SER A 376 35.25 -17.94 17.26
C SER A 376 36.42 -18.93 17.30
N ILE A 377 36.18 -20.18 16.87
CA ILE A 377 37.18 -21.23 16.88
C ILE A 377 38.25 -20.97 15.80
N ILE A 378 37.83 -20.60 14.58
CA ILE A 378 38.75 -20.24 13.49
C ILE A 378 39.61 -19.04 13.90
N LEU A 379 39.00 -18.02 14.51
CA LEU A 379 39.71 -16.84 15.00
C LEU A 379 40.81 -17.19 16.04
N GLU A 380 40.49 -18.01 17.02
CA GLU A 380 41.43 -18.44 18.05
C GLU A 380 42.56 -19.31 17.46
N ASP A 381 42.25 -20.16 16.49
CA ASP A 381 43.23 -20.94 15.80
C ASP A 381 44.20 -20.07 14.99
N MET A 382 43.69 -19.08 14.25
CA MET A 382 44.51 -18.12 13.50
C MET A 382 45.43 -17.28 14.43
N LYS A 383 44.97 -16.96 15.65
CA LYS A 383 45.81 -16.31 16.66
C LYS A 383 46.96 -17.22 17.10
N LYS A 384 46.68 -18.50 17.41
CA LYS A 384 47.68 -19.48 17.84
C LYS A 384 48.68 -19.78 16.74
N ASP A 385 48.23 -19.96 15.52
CA ASP A 385 49.07 -20.32 14.36
C ASP A 385 49.81 -19.10 13.79
N GLY A 386 49.52 -17.87 14.30
CA GLY A 386 50.15 -16.64 13.88
C GLY A 386 49.76 -16.18 12.49
N THR A 387 48.68 -16.70 11.93
CA THR A 387 48.13 -16.31 10.62
C THR A 387 47.16 -15.14 10.70
N LEU A 388 46.66 -14.81 11.87
CA LEU A 388 45.89 -13.58 12.08
C LEU A 388 46.85 -12.38 12.05
N PHE A 389 46.56 -11.41 11.17
CA PHE A 389 47.28 -10.13 11.14
C PHE A 389 46.65 -9.17 12.16
N ALA A 390 45.35 -8.99 12.12
CA ALA A 390 44.56 -8.15 13.04
C ALA A 390 43.09 -8.55 13.04
N SER A 391 42.30 -8.04 14.01
CA SER A 391 40.86 -8.15 14.05
C SER A 391 40.22 -6.89 14.61
N GLU A 392 39.04 -6.54 14.16
CA GLU A 392 38.23 -5.38 14.58
C GLU A 392 36.79 -5.75 14.78
N GLU A 393 36.13 -5.14 15.74
CA GLU A 393 34.67 -5.24 15.90
C GLU A 393 34.00 -4.11 15.11
N ILE A 394 33.07 -4.47 14.24
CA ILE A 394 32.28 -3.52 13.48
C ILE A 394 30.80 -3.82 13.62
N VAL A 395 29.96 -2.84 13.27
CA VAL A 395 28.53 -3.04 13.08
C VAL A 395 28.26 -2.82 11.60
N HIS A 396 27.62 -3.78 10.96
CA HIS A 396 27.26 -3.66 9.57
C HIS A 396 25.83 -4.16 9.29
N SER A 397 25.26 -3.70 8.20
CA SER A 397 23.94 -4.15 7.74
C SER A 397 24.04 -5.55 7.16
N TYR A 398 23.39 -6.53 7.80
CA TYR A 398 23.45 -7.95 7.43
C TYR A 398 22.08 -8.48 7.00
N PRO A 399 21.98 -9.33 5.95
CA PRO A 399 20.71 -9.87 5.49
C PRO A 399 20.16 -10.95 6.42
N HIS A 400 18.88 -10.87 6.72
CA HIS A 400 18.11 -11.80 7.54
C HIS A 400 16.92 -12.36 6.77
N CYS A 401 16.52 -13.58 7.08
CA CYS A 401 15.29 -14.15 6.56
C CYS A 401 14.07 -13.35 7.04
N TRP A 402 13.22 -12.94 6.11
CA TRP A 402 12.03 -12.15 6.42
C TRP A 402 11.03 -12.86 7.36
N ARG A 403 11.09 -14.20 7.45
CA ARG A 403 10.18 -15.03 8.25
C ARG A 403 10.73 -15.45 9.59
N CYS A 404 11.84 -16.19 9.61
CA CYS A 404 12.42 -16.66 10.86
C CYS A 404 13.28 -15.58 11.57
N LYS A 405 13.61 -14.48 10.87
CA LYS A 405 14.44 -13.36 11.35
C LYS A 405 15.87 -13.74 11.71
N ASN A 406 16.30 -14.95 11.36
CA ASN A 406 17.68 -15.38 11.53
C ASN A 406 18.59 -14.84 10.42
N PRO A 407 19.89 -14.63 10.69
CA PRO A 407 20.85 -14.30 9.66
C PRO A 407 20.84 -15.36 8.56
N ILE A 408 21.02 -14.94 7.32
CA ILE A 408 21.13 -15.83 6.17
C ILE A 408 22.58 -15.94 5.71
N ILE A 409 22.86 -16.93 4.87
CA ILE A 409 24.16 -17.08 4.24
C ILE A 409 24.02 -17.01 2.73
N PHE A 410 25.08 -16.69 2.02
CA PHE A 410 25.21 -17.00 0.60
C PHE A 410 25.74 -18.42 0.46
N ARG A 411 25.09 -19.23 -0.38
CA ARG A 411 25.50 -20.63 -0.57
C ARG A 411 25.19 -21.07 -2.00
N ALA A 412 26.17 -21.61 -2.69
CA ALA A 412 25.94 -22.21 -4.00
C ALA A 412 25.22 -23.55 -3.83
N THR A 413 24.11 -23.69 -4.53
CA THR A 413 23.27 -24.87 -4.54
C THR A 413 22.62 -25.02 -5.92
N PRO A 414 22.36 -26.27 -6.38
CA PRO A 414 21.63 -26.49 -7.61
C PRO A 414 20.20 -25.95 -7.47
N GLN A 415 19.84 -24.94 -8.25
CA GLN A 415 18.54 -24.28 -8.21
C GLN A 415 17.99 -24.07 -9.64
N TRP A 416 16.68 -23.85 -9.73
CA TRP A 416 16.05 -23.38 -10.94
C TRP A 416 16.04 -21.86 -10.96
N PHE A 417 16.44 -21.29 -12.10
CA PHE A 417 16.54 -19.86 -12.32
C PHE A 417 15.71 -19.44 -13.53
N CYS A 418 15.11 -18.25 -13.43
CA CYS A 418 14.65 -17.49 -14.57
C CYS A 418 15.71 -16.47 -14.96
N SER A 419 16.22 -16.55 -16.18
CA SER A 419 17.19 -15.58 -16.75
C SER A 419 16.46 -14.32 -17.15
N VAL A 420 16.45 -13.33 -16.25
CA VAL A 420 15.80 -12.03 -16.51
C VAL A 420 16.54 -11.25 -17.58
N ASP A 421 17.85 -11.39 -17.69
CA ASP A 421 18.67 -10.72 -18.70
C ASP A 421 18.22 -11.02 -20.15
N SER A 422 17.62 -12.18 -20.39
CA SER A 422 17.16 -12.60 -21.71
C SER A 422 15.94 -11.83 -22.24
N PHE A 423 15.21 -11.08 -21.38
CA PHE A 423 14.04 -10.25 -21.75
C PHE A 423 13.96 -8.95 -20.91
N LYS A 424 15.09 -8.53 -20.34
CA LYS A 424 15.17 -7.37 -19.46
C LYS A 424 14.77 -6.07 -20.17
N ASP A 425 15.23 -5.88 -21.39
CA ASP A 425 14.97 -4.68 -22.18
C ASP A 425 13.47 -4.55 -22.50
N GLU A 426 12.81 -5.66 -22.82
CA GLU A 426 11.36 -5.71 -23.07
C GLU A 426 10.57 -5.39 -21.80
N ALA A 427 11.01 -5.89 -20.65
CA ALA A 427 10.38 -5.59 -19.36
C ALA A 427 10.54 -4.11 -18.98
N ILE A 428 11.73 -3.52 -19.23
CA ILE A 428 11.96 -2.10 -19.03
C ILE A 428 11.11 -1.26 -20.00
N ALA A 429 10.99 -1.68 -21.25
CA ALA A 429 10.17 -1.01 -22.26
C ALA A 429 8.70 -1.00 -21.88
N ALA A 430 8.16 -2.12 -21.35
CA ALA A 430 6.78 -2.24 -20.90
C ALA A 430 6.41 -1.24 -19.80
N CYS A 431 7.37 -0.81 -18.98
CA CYS A 431 7.14 0.23 -17.96
C CYS A 431 6.72 1.58 -18.56
N ASN A 432 7.02 1.85 -19.85
CA ASN A 432 6.70 3.12 -20.49
C ASN A 432 5.21 3.29 -20.80
N ASP A 433 4.49 2.20 -20.98
CA ASP A 433 3.08 2.18 -21.35
C ASP A 433 2.15 2.23 -20.13
N VAL A 434 2.72 2.26 -18.92
CA VAL A 434 1.96 2.28 -17.66
C VAL A 434 1.88 3.70 -17.11
N ARG A 435 0.69 4.10 -16.65
CA ARG A 435 0.49 5.29 -15.83
C ARG A 435 0.87 4.98 -14.38
N TRP A 436 1.99 5.51 -13.93
CA TRP A 436 2.47 5.34 -12.56
C TRP A 436 1.97 6.46 -11.65
N VAL A 437 1.41 6.09 -10.52
CA VAL A 437 0.93 7.03 -9.49
C VAL A 437 1.51 6.61 -8.13
N PRO A 438 2.44 7.37 -7.56
CA PRO A 438 3.11 8.56 -8.08
C PRO A 438 4.04 8.30 -9.27
N ALA A 439 4.32 9.35 -10.06
CA ALA A 439 5.09 9.22 -11.32
C ALA A 439 6.50 8.64 -11.15
N TRP A 440 7.15 8.83 -9.99
CA TRP A 440 8.47 8.26 -9.67
C TRP A 440 8.48 6.73 -9.66
N GLY A 441 7.32 6.08 -9.55
CA GLY A 441 7.19 4.63 -9.58
C GLY A 441 7.78 4.00 -10.85
N LYS A 442 7.69 4.70 -11.98
CA LYS A 442 8.30 4.27 -13.25
C LYS A 442 9.81 4.10 -13.13
N ASP A 443 10.50 5.12 -12.63
CA ASP A 443 11.96 5.09 -12.55
C ASP A 443 12.41 4.06 -11.50
N ARG A 444 11.68 3.93 -10.41
CA ARG A 444 11.93 2.92 -9.39
C ARG A 444 11.81 1.50 -9.95
N MET A 445 10.74 1.18 -10.68
CA MET A 445 10.58 -0.14 -11.31
C MET A 445 11.70 -0.43 -12.32
N ARG A 446 12.00 0.55 -13.18
CA ARG A 446 13.07 0.40 -14.18
C ARG A 446 14.43 0.14 -13.55
N SER A 447 14.81 0.91 -12.53
CA SER A 447 16.09 0.72 -11.82
C SER A 447 16.15 -0.67 -11.17
N MET A 448 15.07 -1.12 -10.54
CA MET A 448 15.03 -2.44 -9.92
C MET A 448 15.13 -3.59 -10.93
N ILE A 449 14.54 -3.45 -12.12
CA ILE A 449 14.68 -4.45 -13.19
C ILE A 449 16.11 -4.41 -13.77
N LEU A 450 16.68 -3.21 -13.97
CA LEU A 450 18.02 -3.04 -14.49
C LEU A 450 19.07 -3.72 -13.62
N GLU A 451 18.95 -3.59 -12.30
CA GLU A 451 19.85 -4.17 -11.31
C GLU A 451 19.56 -5.66 -11.03
N ARG A 452 18.45 -6.18 -11.56
CA ARG A 452 18.05 -7.54 -11.24
C ARG A 452 18.96 -8.57 -11.89
N THR A 453 19.45 -9.48 -11.07
CA THR A 453 20.09 -10.72 -11.49
C THR A 453 19.05 -11.81 -11.81
N ASP A 454 19.51 -13.00 -12.18
CA ASP A 454 18.63 -14.15 -12.37
C ASP A 454 17.71 -14.38 -11.16
N TRP A 455 16.46 -14.69 -11.44
CA TRP A 455 15.48 -14.98 -10.39
C TRP A 455 15.54 -16.45 -10.02
N CYS A 456 15.95 -16.75 -8.78
CA CYS A 456 15.86 -18.10 -8.24
C CYS A 456 14.39 -18.44 -7.96
N ILE A 457 13.83 -19.34 -8.78
CA ILE A 457 12.40 -19.71 -8.74
C ILE A 457 12.13 -21.02 -7.99
N SER A 458 13.14 -21.74 -7.54
CA SER A 458 12.98 -22.96 -6.76
C SER A 458 13.08 -22.74 -5.26
N ARG A 459 12.26 -23.47 -4.50
CA ARG A 459 12.25 -23.48 -3.04
C ARG A 459 12.20 -24.92 -2.55
N GLN A 460 12.93 -25.21 -1.47
CA GLN A 460 12.98 -26.53 -0.81
C GLN A 460 11.84 -26.59 0.22
N ARG A 461 10.59 -26.47 -0.26
CA ARG A 461 9.39 -26.46 0.58
C ARG A 461 8.48 -27.66 0.29
N ARG A 462 7.60 -27.98 1.25
CA ARG A 462 6.57 -29.03 1.07
C ARG A 462 5.22 -28.44 0.65
N TRP A 463 4.92 -27.20 1.05
CA TRP A 463 3.72 -26.48 0.68
C TRP A 463 4.04 -25.43 -0.37
N GLY A 464 3.65 -25.67 -1.57
CA GLY A 464 3.87 -24.85 -2.75
C GLY A 464 3.54 -25.61 -4.00
N LEU A 465 3.49 -24.92 -5.15
CA LEU A 465 3.33 -25.59 -6.44
C LEU A 465 4.62 -26.32 -6.80
N PRO A 466 4.61 -27.64 -7.01
CA PRO A 466 5.81 -28.38 -7.41
C PRO A 466 6.28 -27.95 -8.79
N ILE A 467 7.59 -27.88 -8.99
CA ILE A 467 8.18 -27.59 -10.30
C ILE A 467 7.91 -28.75 -11.25
N PRO A 468 7.21 -28.52 -12.37
CA PRO A 468 6.67 -29.57 -13.23
C PRO A 468 7.72 -30.18 -14.18
N VAL A 469 8.86 -30.62 -13.62
CA VAL A 469 9.99 -31.17 -14.37
C VAL A 469 10.24 -32.61 -13.97
N PHE A 470 10.54 -33.44 -14.94
CA PHE A 470 10.98 -34.83 -14.72
C PHE A 470 12.47 -34.98 -15.05
N TYR A 471 13.09 -36.02 -14.52
CA TYR A 471 14.46 -36.42 -14.85
C TYR A 471 14.50 -37.84 -15.42
N CYS A 472 15.28 -38.02 -16.44
CA CYS A 472 15.56 -39.35 -16.96
C CYS A 472 16.70 -40.00 -16.15
N LYS A 473 16.48 -41.15 -15.53
CA LYS A 473 17.52 -41.86 -14.76
C LYS A 473 18.71 -42.31 -15.63
N ASP A 474 18.47 -42.60 -16.91
CA ASP A 474 19.51 -43.12 -17.80
C ASP A 474 20.50 -42.04 -18.25
N CYS A 475 20.01 -40.81 -18.53
CA CYS A 475 20.90 -39.73 -18.99
C CYS A 475 21.03 -38.54 -18.01
N GLY A 476 20.29 -38.54 -16.90
CA GLY A 476 20.32 -37.51 -15.87
C GLY A 476 19.75 -36.14 -16.29
N LYS A 477 19.22 -36.01 -17.51
CA LYS A 477 18.78 -34.72 -18.05
C LYS A 477 17.35 -34.39 -17.65
N PRO A 478 17.04 -33.08 -17.42
CA PRO A 478 15.69 -32.63 -17.13
C PRO A 478 14.80 -32.74 -18.36
N ILE A 479 13.53 -33.08 -18.13
CA ILE A 479 12.48 -33.24 -19.13
C ILE A 479 11.38 -32.21 -18.82
N CYS A 480 11.17 -31.29 -19.75
CA CYS A 480 10.12 -30.28 -19.71
C CYS A 480 9.66 -29.99 -21.14
N THR A 481 8.84 -30.86 -21.66
CA THR A 481 8.29 -30.78 -23.04
C THR A 481 6.86 -30.20 -22.98
N PRO A 482 6.31 -29.71 -24.13
CA PRO A 482 4.91 -29.30 -24.18
C PRO A 482 3.96 -30.39 -23.70
N GLU A 483 4.23 -31.64 -24.07
CA GLU A 483 3.40 -32.79 -23.72
C GLU A 483 3.48 -33.13 -22.23
N SER A 484 4.68 -33.06 -21.62
CA SER A 484 4.83 -33.29 -20.17
C SER A 484 4.18 -32.18 -19.35
N ILE A 485 4.30 -30.94 -19.77
CA ILE A 485 3.67 -29.79 -19.12
C ILE A 485 2.16 -29.90 -19.17
N GLU A 486 1.58 -30.19 -20.34
CA GLU A 486 0.12 -30.30 -20.46
C GLU A 486 -0.43 -31.52 -19.71
N ALA A 487 0.34 -32.62 -19.61
CA ALA A 487 -0.04 -33.74 -18.77
C ALA A 487 -0.12 -33.39 -17.30
N VAL A 488 0.87 -32.63 -16.78
CA VAL A 488 0.87 -32.14 -15.40
C VAL A 488 -0.25 -31.13 -15.19
N ALA A 489 -0.43 -30.16 -16.10
CA ALA A 489 -1.49 -29.15 -16.01
C ALA A 489 -2.89 -29.79 -15.98
N THR A 490 -3.14 -30.78 -16.86
CA THR A 490 -4.41 -31.50 -16.88
C THR A 490 -4.65 -32.32 -15.60
N LEU A 491 -3.60 -32.92 -15.04
CA LEU A 491 -3.66 -33.61 -13.76
C LEU A 491 -4.03 -32.64 -12.63
N PHE A 492 -3.35 -31.49 -12.56
CA PHE A 492 -3.60 -30.50 -11.49
C PHE A 492 -4.98 -29.87 -11.62
N GLU A 493 -5.44 -29.57 -12.84
CA GLU A 493 -6.79 -29.04 -13.08
C GLU A 493 -7.89 -29.97 -12.55
N LYS A 494 -7.64 -31.27 -12.56
CA LYS A 494 -8.60 -32.28 -12.13
C LYS A 494 -8.48 -32.67 -10.66
N GLU A 495 -7.26 -32.82 -10.14
CA GLU A 495 -6.97 -33.44 -8.83
C GLU A 495 -6.17 -32.53 -7.88
N GLY A 496 -5.73 -31.35 -8.35
CA GLY A 496 -4.84 -30.46 -7.62
C GLY A 496 -3.38 -30.93 -7.57
N SER A 497 -2.48 -30.05 -7.10
CA SER A 497 -1.04 -30.32 -7.09
C SER A 497 -0.60 -31.43 -6.11
N ASN A 498 -1.45 -31.86 -5.18
CA ASN A 498 -1.15 -32.98 -4.30
C ASN A 498 -0.90 -34.28 -5.07
N ALA A 499 -1.56 -34.45 -6.23
CA ALA A 499 -1.37 -35.59 -7.12
C ALA A 499 0.10 -35.76 -7.58
N TRP A 500 0.86 -34.66 -7.65
CA TRP A 500 2.30 -34.75 -7.95
C TRP A 500 3.07 -35.60 -6.95
N PHE A 501 2.73 -35.55 -5.69
CA PHE A 501 3.43 -36.27 -4.63
C PHE A 501 2.93 -37.72 -4.50
N ASP A 502 1.67 -37.96 -4.84
CA ASP A 502 1.01 -39.25 -4.63
C ASP A 502 1.21 -40.21 -5.81
N MET A 503 1.41 -39.73 -7.05
CA MET A 503 1.52 -40.57 -8.25
C MET A 503 2.98 -40.78 -8.66
N ALA A 504 3.28 -41.89 -9.34
CA ALA A 504 4.58 -42.12 -9.97
C ALA A 504 4.75 -41.24 -11.23
N ALA A 505 6.00 -40.93 -11.60
CA ALA A 505 6.29 -40.14 -12.79
C ALA A 505 5.69 -40.73 -14.07
N GLU A 506 5.77 -42.04 -14.19
CA GLU A 506 5.24 -42.80 -15.34
C GLU A 506 3.71 -42.75 -15.47
N ASP A 507 3.01 -42.57 -14.35
CA ASP A 507 1.54 -42.46 -14.33
C ASP A 507 1.06 -41.02 -14.70
N ILE A 508 1.93 -40.03 -14.54
CA ILE A 508 1.65 -38.65 -14.91
C ILE A 508 1.97 -38.40 -16.37
N LEU A 509 3.12 -38.89 -16.84
CA LEU A 509 3.55 -38.71 -18.22
C LEU A 509 2.60 -39.37 -19.20
N PRO A 510 2.45 -38.84 -20.43
CA PRO A 510 1.60 -39.48 -21.46
C PRO A 510 2.00 -40.92 -21.75
N LYS A 511 1.01 -41.78 -22.01
CA LYS A 511 1.27 -43.19 -22.37
C LYS A 511 2.22 -43.28 -23.55
N GLY A 512 3.30 -44.09 -23.41
CA GLY A 512 4.32 -44.25 -24.41
C GLY A 512 5.30 -43.10 -24.53
N PHE A 513 5.35 -42.25 -23.55
CA PHE A 513 6.34 -41.16 -23.46
C PHE A 513 7.77 -41.70 -23.45
N THR A 514 8.66 -41.07 -24.20
CA THR A 514 10.09 -41.41 -24.26
C THR A 514 10.94 -40.15 -23.94
N CYS A 515 12.06 -40.35 -23.28
CA CYS A 515 12.99 -39.28 -22.99
C CYS A 515 13.46 -38.60 -24.29
N PRO A 516 13.26 -37.29 -24.45
CA PRO A 516 13.64 -36.56 -25.66
C PRO A 516 15.17 -36.51 -25.88
N HIS A 517 15.96 -36.86 -24.87
CA HIS A 517 17.41 -36.78 -24.93
C HIS A 517 18.09 -38.12 -25.26
N CYS A 518 17.56 -39.23 -24.74
CA CYS A 518 18.21 -40.55 -24.91
C CYS A 518 17.26 -41.65 -25.41
N GLY A 519 15.93 -41.39 -25.53
CA GLY A 519 14.94 -42.34 -25.99
C GLY A 519 14.48 -43.37 -24.94
N ALA A 520 14.91 -43.30 -23.70
CA ALA A 520 14.46 -44.17 -22.62
C ALA A 520 12.94 -44.08 -22.42
N SER A 521 12.26 -45.21 -22.25
CA SER A 521 10.80 -45.30 -22.13
C SER A 521 10.30 -45.51 -20.68
N ALA A 522 11.21 -45.56 -19.72
CA ALA A 522 10.93 -45.76 -18.30
C ALA A 522 12.07 -45.18 -17.45
N GLY A 523 11.89 -45.14 -16.14
CA GLY A 523 12.90 -44.66 -15.21
C GLY A 523 12.91 -43.14 -15.15
N PHE A 524 11.76 -42.54 -14.91
CA PHE A 524 11.62 -41.12 -14.73
C PHE A 524 11.48 -40.78 -13.23
N GLU A 525 12.10 -39.70 -12.84
CA GLU A 525 11.98 -39.11 -11.50
C GLU A 525 11.38 -37.70 -11.59
N LYS A 526 10.67 -37.27 -10.55
CA LYS A 526 10.05 -35.97 -10.47
C LYS A 526 10.98 -34.99 -9.72
N GLU A 527 10.92 -33.71 -10.08
CA GLU A 527 11.52 -32.65 -9.27
C GLU A 527 10.85 -32.61 -7.89
N THR A 528 11.63 -32.30 -6.87
CA THR A 528 11.17 -32.24 -5.46
C THR A 528 10.97 -30.82 -4.95
N ASP A 529 11.57 -29.85 -5.61
CA ASP A 529 11.44 -28.44 -5.27
C ASP A 529 10.08 -27.89 -5.69
N THR A 530 9.64 -26.85 -4.99
CA THR A 530 8.43 -26.07 -5.32
C THR A 530 8.81 -24.74 -5.95
N LEU A 531 7.85 -24.10 -6.62
CA LEU A 531 8.02 -22.75 -7.14
C LEU A 531 8.07 -21.72 -6.00
N ASP A 532 8.71 -20.60 -6.29
CA ASP A 532 8.67 -19.39 -5.48
C ASP A 532 7.26 -18.80 -5.45
N GLY A 533 6.73 -18.46 -4.27
CA GLY A 533 5.40 -17.84 -4.15
C GLY A 533 5.22 -16.55 -4.96
N TRP A 534 6.32 -15.84 -5.29
CA TRP A 534 6.26 -14.71 -6.21
C TRP A 534 6.00 -15.12 -7.67
N PHE A 535 6.21 -16.40 -8.00
CA PHE A 535 5.80 -16.94 -9.29
C PHE A 535 4.29 -17.20 -9.32
N ASP A 536 3.72 -17.72 -8.21
CA ASP A 536 2.28 -17.90 -8.01
C ASP A 536 1.56 -16.55 -8.17
N SER A 537 1.88 -15.59 -7.31
CA SER A 537 1.25 -14.27 -7.36
C SER A 537 1.55 -13.51 -8.65
N GLY A 538 2.74 -13.66 -9.22
CA GLY A 538 3.13 -13.12 -10.52
C GLY A 538 2.30 -13.63 -11.69
N SER A 539 1.72 -14.84 -11.58
CA SER A 539 0.92 -15.48 -12.62
C SER A 539 -0.57 -15.12 -12.57
N THR A 540 -1.03 -14.38 -11.55
CA THR A 540 -2.46 -14.09 -11.29
C THR A 540 -3.18 -13.40 -12.45
N HIS A 541 -2.48 -12.52 -13.18
CA HIS A 541 -3.06 -11.82 -14.33
C HIS A 541 -3.47 -12.77 -15.47
N PHE A 542 -2.84 -13.92 -15.58
CA PHE A 542 -3.13 -14.96 -16.55
C PHE A 542 -3.96 -16.09 -15.94
N ALA A 543 -3.51 -16.63 -14.81
CA ALA A 543 -4.08 -17.81 -14.18
C ALA A 543 -5.46 -17.57 -13.54
N ALA A 544 -5.78 -16.31 -13.19
CA ALA A 544 -7.08 -15.93 -12.67
C ALA A 544 -7.79 -14.89 -13.55
N MET A 545 -7.24 -13.69 -13.72
CA MET A 545 -7.95 -12.58 -14.35
C MET A 545 -8.30 -12.87 -15.82
N GLU A 546 -7.34 -13.27 -16.66
CA GLU A 546 -7.62 -13.59 -18.07
C GLU A 546 -8.49 -14.84 -18.21
N ARG A 547 -8.19 -15.91 -17.44
CA ARG A 547 -8.93 -17.16 -17.46
C ARG A 547 -10.39 -16.98 -17.06
N ASP A 548 -10.65 -16.35 -15.91
CA ASP A 548 -11.97 -16.34 -15.28
C ASP A 548 -12.82 -15.15 -15.73
N GLN A 549 -12.19 -14.02 -16.05
CA GLN A 549 -12.89 -12.79 -16.39
C GLN A 549 -12.75 -12.39 -17.86
N GLY A 550 -11.81 -12.98 -18.60
CA GLY A 550 -11.55 -12.64 -20.00
C GLY A 550 -10.90 -11.27 -20.22
N PHE A 551 -10.38 -10.63 -19.17
CA PHE A 551 -9.75 -9.31 -19.24
C PHE A 551 -8.23 -9.42 -19.22
N TRP A 552 -7.57 -8.70 -20.10
CA TRP A 552 -6.13 -8.49 -20.09
C TRP A 552 -5.76 -7.30 -20.99
N PRO A 553 -4.87 -6.38 -20.59
CA PRO A 553 -4.37 -6.19 -19.23
C PRO A 553 -5.44 -5.63 -18.29
N SER A 554 -5.19 -5.64 -16.98
CA SER A 554 -6.06 -4.94 -16.03
C SER A 554 -5.99 -3.42 -16.25
N THR A 555 -7.04 -2.72 -15.83
CA THR A 555 -6.99 -1.26 -15.82
C THR A 555 -6.01 -0.78 -14.75
N MET A 556 -6.04 -1.38 -13.55
CA MET A 556 -5.21 -0.93 -12.45
C MET A 556 -4.66 -2.08 -11.59
N TYR A 557 -3.41 -1.94 -11.16
CA TYR A 557 -2.80 -2.56 -9.99
C TYR A 557 -2.62 -1.53 -8.88
N MET A 558 -2.88 -1.90 -7.63
CA MET A 558 -2.74 -0.99 -6.48
C MET A 558 -2.28 -1.76 -5.25
N GLU A 559 -1.06 -1.47 -4.77
CA GLU A 559 -0.46 -2.09 -3.57
C GLU A 559 0.52 -1.13 -2.87
N GLY A 560 1.17 -1.64 -1.80
CA GLY A 560 2.20 -0.92 -1.07
C GLY A 560 3.53 -0.78 -1.80
N LEU A 561 4.39 0.09 -1.27
CA LEU A 561 5.73 0.40 -1.80
C LEU A 561 6.66 -0.83 -1.94
N ASP A 562 6.50 -1.83 -1.11
CA ASP A 562 7.28 -3.07 -1.11
C ASP A 562 7.04 -3.88 -2.38
N GLN A 563 5.87 -3.73 -3.01
CA GLN A 563 5.48 -4.53 -4.15
C GLN A 563 6.25 -4.21 -5.45
N TYR A 564 7.08 -3.15 -5.46
CA TYR A 564 8.07 -2.95 -6.53
C TYR A 564 9.11 -4.08 -6.61
N ARG A 565 9.42 -4.74 -5.48
CA ARG A 565 10.23 -5.96 -5.42
C ARG A 565 9.42 -7.25 -5.31
N GLY A 566 8.11 -7.15 -5.22
CA GLY A 566 7.17 -8.24 -5.07
C GLY A 566 6.26 -8.38 -6.29
N TRP A 567 4.96 -8.29 -6.06
CA TRP A 567 3.90 -8.58 -7.03
C TRP A 567 3.94 -7.73 -8.30
N PHE A 568 4.21 -6.43 -8.22
CA PHE A 568 4.31 -5.59 -9.42
C PHE A 568 5.41 -6.08 -10.35
N GLN A 569 6.57 -6.43 -9.79
CA GLN A 569 7.70 -6.89 -10.58
C GLN A 569 7.50 -8.32 -11.10
N SER A 570 7.06 -9.25 -10.25
CA SER A 570 6.85 -10.65 -10.67
C SER A 570 5.77 -10.74 -11.74
N SER A 571 4.65 -10.01 -11.61
CA SER A 571 3.60 -9.95 -12.63
C SER A 571 4.12 -9.42 -13.97
N LEU A 572 4.92 -8.35 -13.95
CA LEU A 572 5.52 -7.79 -15.15
C LEU A 572 6.48 -8.78 -15.82
N LEU A 573 7.38 -9.40 -15.03
CA LEU A 573 8.35 -10.36 -15.54
C LEU A 573 7.68 -11.63 -16.12
N VAL A 574 6.63 -12.13 -15.47
CA VAL A 574 5.86 -13.26 -15.97
C VAL A 574 5.11 -12.89 -17.26
N ALA A 575 4.48 -11.71 -17.32
CA ALA A 575 3.75 -11.27 -18.52
C ALA A 575 4.68 -11.13 -19.73
N VAL A 576 5.85 -10.55 -19.55
CA VAL A 576 6.83 -10.37 -20.61
C VAL A 576 7.53 -11.70 -20.96
N GLY A 577 8.06 -12.41 -19.98
CA GLY A 577 8.85 -13.62 -20.20
C GLY A 577 8.03 -14.82 -20.69
N ALA A 578 6.84 -15.06 -20.13
CA ALA A 578 5.99 -16.18 -20.52
C ALA A 578 5.16 -15.88 -21.76
N LEU A 579 4.56 -14.70 -21.84
CA LEU A 579 3.54 -14.39 -22.84
C LEU A 579 4.04 -13.51 -23.97
N GLY A 580 5.23 -12.88 -23.84
CA GLY A 580 5.73 -11.93 -24.82
C GLY A 580 4.83 -10.69 -24.94
N ARG A 581 4.06 -10.38 -23.91
CA ARG A 581 3.13 -9.24 -23.83
C ARG A 581 3.76 -8.09 -23.05
N GLY A 582 3.20 -6.89 -23.13
CA GLY A 582 3.60 -5.74 -22.30
C GLY A 582 3.21 -5.91 -20.84
N ALA A 583 3.13 -4.80 -20.10
CA ALA A 583 2.70 -4.83 -18.70
C ALA A 583 1.27 -5.39 -18.54
N PRO A 584 1.00 -6.21 -17.52
CA PRO A 584 -0.34 -6.77 -17.29
C PRO A 584 -1.31 -5.77 -16.67
N PHE A 585 -0.92 -4.51 -16.54
CA PHE A 585 -1.70 -3.40 -16.00
C PHE A 585 -1.42 -2.10 -16.76
N LYS A 586 -2.47 -1.26 -16.89
CA LYS A 586 -2.37 0.06 -17.54
C LYS A 586 -1.99 1.15 -16.56
N GLU A 587 -2.41 1.02 -15.30
CA GLU A 587 -2.09 1.95 -14.22
C GLU A 587 -1.52 1.18 -13.03
N CYS A 588 -0.54 1.78 -12.35
CA CYS A 588 0.02 1.26 -11.11
C CYS A 588 -0.03 2.35 -10.05
N LEU A 589 -0.88 2.14 -9.05
CA LEU A 589 -1.05 3.04 -7.90
C LEU A 589 -0.32 2.46 -6.68
N THR A 590 0.40 3.32 -5.97
CA THR A 590 1.24 2.87 -4.85
C THR A 590 0.91 3.64 -3.58
N HIS A 591 0.76 2.92 -2.46
CA HIS A 591 0.59 3.52 -1.14
C HIS A 591 1.80 3.28 -0.23
N GLY A 592 1.97 4.16 0.78
CA GLY A 592 2.98 4.03 1.82
C GLY A 592 2.63 2.96 2.87
N TRP A 593 3.44 2.87 3.90
CA TRP A 593 3.24 1.96 5.03
C TRP A 593 2.25 2.52 6.04
N THR A 594 1.64 1.64 6.81
CA THR A 594 0.93 2.04 8.03
C THR A 594 1.91 2.01 9.20
N VAL A 595 2.01 3.14 9.90
CA VAL A 595 2.93 3.34 11.02
C VAL A 595 2.17 3.79 12.27
N ASP A 596 2.77 3.65 13.44
CA ASP A 596 2.16 4.13 14.68
C ASP A 596 2.11 5.68 14.75
N GLY A 597 1.55 6.22 15.82
CA GLY A 597 1.43 7.67 16.01
C GLY A 597 2.76 8.43 16.01
N GLU A 598 3.88 7.75 16.31
CA GLU A 598 5.23 8.30 16.29
C GLU A 598 5.95 8.13 14.93
N GLY A 599 5.35 7.40 13.99
CA GLY A 599 5.93 7.11 12.69
C GLY A 599 6.83 5.87 12.66
N LYS A 600 6.72 4.98 13.65
CA LYS A 600 7.45 3.71 13.69
C LYS A 600 6.61 2.59 13.12
N ALA A 601 7.28 1.60 12.53
CA ALA A 601 6.62 0.39 12.05
C ALA A 601 5.81 -0.29 13.17
N MET A 602 4.60 -0.72 12.87
CA MET A 602 3.74 -1.40 13.84
C MET A 602 4.09 -2.88 13.91
N HIS A 603 4.38 -3.36 15.13
CA HIS A 603 4.64 -4.76 15.40
C HIS A 603 3.81 -5.24 16.60
N LYS A 604 3.17 -6.41 16.46
CA LYS A 604 2.41 -7.01 17.58
C LYS A 604 3.29 -7.26 18.82
N SER A 605 4.56 -7.60 18.61
CA SER A 605 5.53 -7.83 19.69
C SER A 605 5.94 -6.57 20.45
N LEU A 606 5.79 -5.39 19.86
CA LEU A 606 6.08 -4.09 20.49
C LEU A 606 4.84 -3.48 21.15
N GLY A 607 3.65 -4.06 20.94
CA GLY A 607 2.40 -3.54 21.48
C GLY A 607 1.97 -2.17 20.93
N ASN A 608 2.57 -1.74 19.82
CA ASN A 608 2.25 -0.46 19.15
C ASN A 608 1.32 -0.62 17.94
N GLY A 609 0.86 -1.85 17.66
CA GLY A 609 -0.08 -2.13 16.58
C GLY A 609 -1.53 -1.89 16.99
N MET A 610 -2.36 -1.40 16.07
CA MET A 610 -3.81 -1.35 16.22
C MET A 610 -4.44 -2.50 15.43
N ASP A 611 -5.47 -3.13 16.01
CA ASP A 611 -6.24 -4.17 15.33
C ASP A 611 -7.49 -3.55 14.67
N PRO A 612 -7.73 -3.76 13.37
CA PRO A 612 -8.97 -3.31 12.73
C PRO A 612 -10.24 -3.77 13.44
N ALA A 613 -10.26 -4.96 14.04
CA ALA A 613 -11.41 -5.46 14.79
C ALA A 613 -11.76 -4.57 15.99
N GLU A 614 -10.76 -4.12 16.75
CA GLU A 614 -10.96 -3.18 17.86
C GLU A 614 -11.50 -1.83 17.39
N ILE A 615 -11.07 -1.38 16.20
CA ILE A 615 -11.57 -0.15 15.59
C ILE A 615 -13.04 -0.30 15.21
N PHE A 616 -13.44 -1.44 14.64
CA PHE A 616 -14.84 -1.71 14.30
C PHE A 616 -15.74 -1.68 15.53
N GLU A 617 -15.29 -2.25 16.63
CA GLU A 617 -16.05 -2.28 17.87
C GLU A 617 -16.17 -0.91 18.53
N LYS A 618 -15.11 -0.11 18.47
CA LYS A 618 -15.04 1.18 19.17
C LYS A 618 -15.59 2.33 18.35
N TYR A 619 -15.22 2.39 17.05
CA TYR A 619 -15.48 3.54 16.19
C TYR A 619 -16.40 3.22 15.00
N GLY A 620 -16.42 1.97 14.54
CA GLY A 620 -17.09 1.55 13.32
C GLY A 620 -16.19 1.57 12.08
N ALA A 621 -16.65 0.93 11.01
CA ALA A 621 -15.93 0.80 9.75
C ALA A 621 -15.83 2.14 9.00
N ASP A 622 -16.86 2.98 9.02
CA ASP A 622 -16.82 4.29 8.37
C ASP A 622 -15.73 5.19 8.93
N LEU A 623 -15.40 5.10 10.25
CA LEU A 623 -14.27 5.85 10.82
C LEU A 623 -12.92 5.31 10.34
N LEU A 624 -12.78 4.00 10.17
CA LEU A 624 -11.58 3.41 9.59
C LEU A 624 -11.45 3.81 8.11
N ARG A 625 -12.54 3.81 7.35
CA ARG A 625 -12.57 4.28 5.96
C ARG A 625 -12.23 5.78 5.88
N LEU A 626 -12.77 6.59 6.79
CA LEU A 626 -12.44 8.02 6.86
C LEU A 626 -10.96 8.26 7.21
N TRP A 627 -10.36 7.42 8.05
CA TRP A 627 -8.91 7.45 8.31
C TRP A 627 -8.11 7.24 7.02
N ALA A 628 -8.41 6.20 6.27
CA ALA A 628 -7.76 5.94 4.99
C ALA A 628 -8.02 7.06 3.96
N GLY A 629 -9.27 7.56 3.90
CA GLY A 629 -9.69 8.58 2.95
C GLY A 629 -9.33 10.02 3.34
N SER A 630 -8.85 10.29 4.56
CA SER A 630 -8.40 11.61 5.00
C SER A 630 -6.88 11.74 5.05
N SER A 631 -6.16 10.65 4.85
CA SER A 631 -4.71 10.62 4.88
C SER A 631 -4.14 10.72 3.45
N ASP A 632 -3.01 11.41 3.30
CA ASP A 632 -2.21 11.27 2.09
C ASP A 632 -1.51 9.92 2.12
N TYR A 633 -2.11 8.96 1.44
CA TYR A 633 -1.64 7.57 1.45
C TYR A 633 -0.42 7.32 0.54
N HIS A 634 0.02 8.31 -0.26
CA HIS A 634 1.24 8.19 -1.06
C HIS A 634 2.53 8.19 -0.21
N VAL A 635 2.40 8.58 1.05
CA VAL A 635 3.42 8.51 2.09
C VAL A 635 2.96 7.61 3.22
N ASP A 636 3.82 7.39 4.22
CA ASP A 636 3.47 6.56 5.38
C ASP A 636 2.30 7.14 6.17
N VAL A 637 1.30 6.31 6.43
CA VAL A 637 0.05 6.69 7.08
C VAL A 637 0.10 6.36 8.56
N ARG A 638 0.01 7.40 9.38
CA ARG A 638 -0.01 7.24 10.85
C ARG A 638 -1.35 6.75 11.35
N CYS A 639 -1.30 5.89 12.35
CA CYS A 639 -2.46 5.29 13.00
C CYS A 639 -2.32 5.35 14.52
N SER A 640 -3.28 5.99 15.20
CA SER A 640 -3.37 6.04 16.66
C SER A 640 -4.79 6.31 17.13
N ASP A 641 -5.09 6.00 18.39
CA ASP A 641 -6.41 6.27 18.98
C ASP A 641 -6.77 7.77 19.00
N GLU A 642 -5.76 8.64 19.13
CA GLU A 642 -5.92 10.10 19.07
C GLU A 642 -6.39 10.56 17.68
N ILE A 643 -5.85 9.97 16.62
CA ILE A 643 -6.27 10.24 15.23
C ILE A 643 -7.74 9.86 15.05
N PHE A 644 -8.16 8.69 15.52
CA PHE A 644 -9.57 8.26 15.42
C PHE A 644 -10.50 9.15 16.25
N LYS A 645 -10.09 9.64 17.42
CA LYS A 645 -10.85 10.62 18.20
C LYS A 645 -11.04 11.92 17.43
N GLN A 646 -10.00 12.44 16.79
CA GLN A 646 -10.10 13.66 15.98
C GLN A 646 -11.00 13.44 14.76
N LEU A 647 -10.84 12.33 14.03
CA LEU A 647 -11.67 11.97 12.89
C LEU A 647 -13.16 11.83 13.28
N SER A 648 -13.43 11.32 14.48
CA SER A 648 -14.80 11.24 14.99
C SER A 648 -15.47 12.63 15.08
N GLN A 649 -14.72 13.67 15.42
CA GLN A 649 -15.23 15.03 15.44
C GLN A 649 -15.56 15.55 14.02
N ASN A 650 -14.68 15.29 13.07
CA ASN A 650 -14.92 15.66 11.67
C ASN A 650 -16.11 14.90 11.07
N TYR A 651 -16.19 13.61 11.34
CA TYR A 651 -17.34 12.77 10.96
C TYR A 651 -18.67 13.35 11.48
N LEU A 652 -18.70 13.77 12.74
CA LEU A 652 -19.92 14.36 13.34
C LEU A 652 -20.34 15.67 12.65
N LYS A 653 -19.40 16.45 12.12
CA LYS A 653 -19.74 17.67 11.36
C LYS A 653 -20.50 17.34 10.09
N PHE A 654 -20.01 16.38 9.30
CA PHE A 654 -20.71 15.86 8.11
C PHE A 654 -22.09 15.33 8.48
N ARG A 655 -22.16 14.42 9.48
CA ARG A 655 -23.42 13.82 9.90
C ARG A 655 -24.45 14.86 10.37
N ASN A 656 -24.02 15.87 11.13
CA ASN A 656 -24.88 16.95 11.60
C ASN A 656 -25.39 17.83 10.44
N THR A 657 -24.57 18.06 9.43
CA THR A 657 -24.95 18.73 8.19
C THR A 657 -26.07 17.95 7.47
N CYS A 658 -25.87 16.65 7.27
CA CYS A 658 -26.88 15.77 6.66
C CYS A 658 -28.18 15.78 7.48
N LYS A 659 -28.07 15.67 8.81
CA LYS A 659 -29.23 15.71 9.71
C LYS A 659 -30.01 17.02 9.57
N PHE A 660 -29.33 18.17 9.52
CA PHE A 660 -29.98 19.47 9.34
C PHE A 660 -30.77 19.50 8.01
N CYS A 661 -30.16 19.05 6.93
CA CYS A 661 -30.85 19.00 5.63
C CYS A 661 -32.07 18.06 5.68
N LEU A 662 -31.90 16.84 6.19
CA LEU A 662 -32.95 15.82 6.28
C LEU A 662 -34.14 16.31 7.11
N ASP A 663 -33.88 16.97 8.26
CA ASP A 663 -34.94 17.48 9.12
C ASP A 663 -35.76 18.58 8.42
N ASN A 664 -35.16 19.35 7.52
CA ASN A 664 -35.86 20.40 6.76
C ASN A 664 -36.45 19.93 5.43
N LEU A 665 -36.24 18.68 5.02
CA LEU A 665 -36.71 18.07 3.78
C LEU A 665 -37.83 17.05 3.99
N VAL A 666 -38.34 16.84 5.19
CA VAL A 666 -39.32 15.80 5.54
C VAL A 666 -40.59 15.86 4.63
N ASN A 667 -41.03 17.06 4.26
CA ASN A 667 -42.22 17.28 3.42
C ASN A 667 -41.86 17.89 2.07
N PHE A 668 -40.65 17.61 1.56
CA PHE A 668 -40.14 18.13 0.31
C PHE A 668 -40.35 17.12 -0.84
N ASP A 669 -40.90 17.56 -1.96
CA ASP A 669 -40.95 16.76 -3.18
C ASP A 669 -39.77 17.13 -4.10
N PRO A 670 -38.81 16.24 -4.32
CA PRO A 670 -37.66 16.53 -5.18
C PRO A 670 -38.00 16.54 -6.69
N ASN A 671 -39.23 16.16 -7.08
CA ASN A 671 -39.72 16.27 -8.44
C ASN A 671 -40.29 17.66 -8.76
N ASP A 672 -40.45 18.50 -7.72
CA ASP A 672 -40.97 19.88 -7.84
C ASP A 672 -39.92 20.89 -7.33
N LEU A 673 -38.76 20.94 -8.02
CA LEU A 673 -37.71 21.90 -7.71
C LEU A 673 -38.09 23.32 -8.11
N VAL A 674 -37.70 24.31 -7.31
CA VAL A 674 -37.86 25.72 -7.67
C VAL A 674 -37.02 26.00 -8.93
N LYS A 675 -37.64 26.72 -9.88
CA LYS A 675 -36.96 27.08 -11.13
C LYS A 675 -35.77 28.03 -10.88
N PRO A 676 -34.76 28.02 -11.76
CA PRO A 676 -33.57 28.87 -11.58
C PRO A 676 -33.87 30.36 -11.43
N GLU A 677 -34.84 30.88 -12.19
CA GLU A 677 -35.26 32.30 -12.14
C GLU A 677 -36.00 32.66 -10.83
N GLU A 678 -36.57 31.70 -10.16
CA GLU A 678 -37.36 31.88 -8.91
C GLU A 678 -36.51 31.60 -7.66
N MET A 679 -35.34 30.99 -7.82
CA MET A 679 -34.44 30.68 -6.69
C MET A 679 -33.82 31.98 -6.16
N LEU A 680 -33.81 32.11 -4.83
CA LEU A 680 -33.25 33.27 -4.16
C LEU A 680 -31.71 33.36 -4.27
N PRO A 681 -31.17 34.61 -4.29
CA PRO A 681 -29.71 34.80 -4.49
C PRO A 681 -28.82 34.07 -3.50
N LEU A 682 -29.21 33.99 -2.21
CA LEU A 682 -28.44 33.25 -1.20
C LEU A 682 -28.42 31.74 -1.48
N ASP A 683 -29.53 31.18 -1.96
CA ASP A 683 -29.64 29.75 -2.30
C ASP A 683 -28.83 29.45 -3.57
N LYS A 684 -28.84 30.34 -4.56
CA LYS A 684 -27.99 30.27 -5.73
C LYS A 684 -26.49 30.35 -5.36
N TRP A 685 -26.14 31.20 -4.40
CA TRP A 685 -24.76 31.25 -3.87
C TRP A 685 -24.33 29.89 -3.32
N ALA A 686 -25.16 29.26 -2.48
CA ALA A 686 -24.85 27.98 -1.90
C ALA A 686 -24.69 26.86 -2.97
N VAL A 687 -25.58 26.86 -3.99
CA VAL A 687 -25.47 25.92 -5.11
C VAL A 687 -24.24 26.21 -5.99
N THR A 688 -23.85 27.47 -6.16
CA THR A 688 -22.65 27.84 -6.91
C THR A 688 -21.40 27.32 -6.19
N ARG A 689 -21.31 27.48 -4.86
CA ARG A 689 -20.22 26.91 -4.05
C ARG A 689 -20.20 25.38 -4.12
N LEU A 690 -21.37 24.75 -4.14
CA LEU A 690 -21.49 23.30 -4.37
C LEU A 690 -20.96 22.88 -5.74
N ASN A 691 -21.25 23.65 -6.79
CA ASN A 691 -20.76 23.37 -8.15
C ASN A 691 -19.21 23.40 -8.21
N ASP A 692 -18.59 24.38 -7.51
CA ASP A 692 -17.15 24.45 -7.37
C ASP A 692 -16.59 23.20 -6.68
N LEU A 693 -17.26 22.73 -5.64
CA LEU A 693 -16.89 21.51 -4.91
C LEU A 693 -17.02 20.28 -5.79
N ILE A 694 -18.15 20.11 -6.49
CA ILE A 694 -18.37 18.97 -7.40
C ILE A 694 -17.25 18.89 -8.44
N THR A 695 -16.94 20.01 -9.10
CA THR A 695 -15.88 20.07 -10.12
C THR A 695 -14.53 19.62 -9.57
N LYS A 696 -14.16 20.07 -8.37
CA LYS A 696 -12.91 19.68 -7.72
C LYS A 696 -12.92 18.21 -7.32
N VAL A 697 -14.02 17.71 -6.78
CA VAL A 697 -14.14 16.31 -6.34
C VAL A 697 -13.96 15.36 -7.52
N PHE A 698 -14.55 15.64 -8.69
CA PHE A 698 -14.30 14.83 -9.89
C PHE A 698 -12.83 14.79 -10.27
N ALA A 699 -12.13 15.94 -10.27
CA ALA A 699 -10.72 16.02 -10.58
C ALA A 699 -9.85 15.25 -9.55
N TRP A 700 -10.20 15.28 -8.28
CA TRP A 700 -9.48 14.56 -7.25
C TRP A 700 -9.71 13.04 -7.32
N TYR A 701 -10.92 12.57 -7.65
CA TYR A 701 -11.17 11.16 -7.92
C TYR A 701 -10.40 10.66 -9.15
N ASP A 702 -10.26 11.47 -10.20
CA ASP A 702 -9.47 11.14 -11.39
C ASP A 702 -7.96 11.01 -11.10
N ASN A 703 -7.49 11.74 -10.08
CA ASN A 703 -6.11 11.72 -9.63
C ASN A 703 -5.88 10.88 -8.37
N TYR A 704 -6.91 10.20 -7.87
CA TYR A 704 -6.86 9.36 -6.66
C TYR A 704 -6.50 10.14 -5.37
N GLU A 705 -6.84 11.42 -5.30
CA GLU A 705 -6.59 12.32 -4.17
C GLU A 705 -7.74 12.31 -3.14
N PHE A 706 -8.00 11.17 -2.49
CA PHE A 706 -9.14 10.97 -1.59
C PHE A 706 -9.10 11.87 -0.36
N HIS A 707 -7.91 12.20 0.14
CA HIS A 707 -7.75 13.13 1.25
C HIS A 707 -8.25 14.53 0.91
N SER A 708 -8.02 15.01 -0.32
CA SER A 708 -8.53 16.28 -0.82
C SER A 708 -10.05 16.31 -0.86
N VAL A 709 -10.67 15.19 -1.29
CA VAL A 709 -12.14 15.03 -1.26
C VAL A 709 -12.66 15.13 0.18
N SER A 710 -12.08 14.38 1.11
CA SER A 710 -12.52 14.35 2.51
C SER A 710 -12.38 15.70 3.19
N HIS A 711 -11.26 16.38 2.99
CA HIS A 711 -11.02 17.71 3.57
C HIS A 711 -11.96 18.76 3.00
N ALA A 712 -12.14 18.81 1.68
CA ALA A 712 -12.98 19.77 1.02
C ALA A 712 -14.47 19.63 1.40
N ILE A 713 -14.97 18.38 1.51
CA ILE A 713 -16.35 18.15 1.96
C ILE A 713 -16.51 18.58 3.42
N ASN A 714 -15.54 18.28 4.29
CA ASN A 714 -15.58 18.73 5.68
C ASN A 714 -15.57 20.26 5.79
N ASP A 715 -14.71 20.93 5.03
CA ASP A 715 -14.62 22.40 5.02
C ASP A 715 -15.90 23.02 4.47
N PHE A 716 -16.48 22.45 3.43
CA PHE A 716 -17.79 22.90 2.91
C PHE A 716 -18.86 22.79 3.98
N CYS A 717 -18.95 21.66 4.71
CA CYS A 717 -19.90 21.49 5.81
C CYS A 717 -19.71 22.53 6.93
N VAL A 718 -18.46 22.84 7.30
CA VAL A 718 -18.16 23.71 8.45
C VAL A 718 -18.21 25.18 8.07
N VAL A 719 -17.52 25.57 7.01
CA VAL A 719 -17.30 26.97 6.65
C VAL A 719 -18.48 27.53 5.85
N GLU A 720 -18.83 26.85 4.75
CA GLU A 720 -19.85 27.38 3.83
C GLU A 720 -21.26 27.12 4.38
N LEU A 721 -21.52 25.89 4.82
CA LEU A 721 -22.87 25.53 5.24
C LEU A 721 -23.16 25.92 6.68
N SER A 722 -22.45 25.36 7.66
CA SER A 722 -22.83 25.54 9.07
C SER A 722 -22.63 26.97 9.56
N SER A 723 -21.47 27.57 9.26
CA SER A 723 -21.12 28.90 9.76
C SER A 723 -21.79 30.07 9.00
N PHE A 724 -22.22 29.83 7.78
CA PHE A 724 -22.79 30.87 6.92
C PHE A 724 -24.23 30.54 6.48
N TYR A 725 -24.39 29.60 5.57
CA TYR A 725 -25.66 29.35 4.89
C TYR A 725 -26.78 28.89 5.85
N PHE A 726 -26.55 27.83 6.60
CA PHE A 726 -27.57 27.29 7.51
C PHE A 726 -27.92 28.25 8.63
N ASP A 727 -26.96 29.02 9.11
CA ASP A 727 -27.21 29.98 10.18
C ASP A 727 -28.19 31.06 9.73
N ILE A 728 -28.01 31.57 8.50
CA ILE A 728 -28.92 32.57 7.91
C ILE A 728 -30.31 31.96 7.61
N LEU A 729 -30.37 30.69 7.19
CA LEU A 729 -31.61 30.07 6.79
C LEU A 729 -32.61 29.78 7.91
N LYS A 730 -32.16 29.69 9.17
CA LYS A 730 -33.02 29.22 10.28
C LYS A 730 -34.32 29.98 10.41
N ASP A 731 -34.33 31.32 10.30
CA ASP A 731 -35.54 32.09 10.39
C ASP A 731 -36.53 31.75 9.27
N ARG A 732 -36.04 31.71 8.04
CA ARG A 732 -36.81 31.36 6.84
C ARG A 732 -37.37 29.94 6.87
N LEU A 733 -36.54 28.97 7.23
CA LEU A 733 -36.92 27.55 7.30
C LEU A 733 -37.99 27.31 8.38
N TYR A 734 -37.88 27.98 9.52
CA TYR A 734 -38.71 27.65 10.67
C TYR A 734 -39.90 28.60 10.81
N CYS A 735 -39.79 29.87 10.40
CA CYS A 735 -40.80 30.86 10.65
C CYS A 735 -41.69 31.21 9.46
N ASP A 736 -41.30 30.90 8.23
CA ASP A 736 -42.11 31.17 7.05
C ASP A 736 -43.23 30.15 6.85
N GLU A 737 -44.10 30.37 5.85
CA GLU A 737 -45.15 29.41 5.46
C GLU A 737 -44.52 28.10 5.02
N ALA A 738 -45.12 26.99 5.36
CA ALA A 738 -44.61 25.66 5.04
C ALA A 738 -44.35 25.45 3.53
N ASP A 739 -45.22 25.96 2.69
CA ASP A 739 -45.15 25.88 1.22
C ASP A 739 -44.81 27.24 0.59
N GLY A 740 -44.33 28.19 1.39
CA GLY A 740 -43.94 29.53 0.90
C GLY A 740 -42.75 29.46 -0.07
N PRO A 741 -42.69 30.39 -1.05
CA PRO A 741 -41.67 30.36 -2.11
C PRO A 741 -40.26 30.52 -1.55
N GLU A 742 -40.07 31.32 -0.49
CA GLU A 742 -38.77 31.54 0.17
C GLU A 742 -38.26 30.27 0.84
N ARG A 743 -39.16 29.53 1.50
CA ARG A 743 -38.82 28.26 2.14
C ARG A 743 -38.56 27.17 1.09
N ARG A 744 -39.38 27.13 0.01
CA ARG A 744 -39.20 26.18 -1.10
C ARG A 744 -37.88 26.40 -1.83
N SER A 745 -37.44 27.67 -2.01
CA SER A 745 -36.14 27.99 -2.56
C SER A 745 -35.02 27.41 -1.70
N ALA A 746 -35.06 27.59 -0.38
CA ALA A 746 -34.10 27.02 0.54
C ALA A 746 -34.13 25.50 0.52
N GLN A 747 -35.31 24.87 0.53
CA GLN A 747 -35.45 23.41 0.48
C GLN A 747 -34.86 22.80 -0.81
N THR A 748 -35.10 23.47 -1.95
CA THR A 748 -34.46 23.05 -3.22
C THR A 748 -32.96 23.07 -3.13
N ALA A 749 -32.35 24.14 -2.62
CA ALA A 749 -30.88 24.20 -2.41
C ALA A 749 -30.40 23.14 -1.42
N LEU A 750 -31.09 22.96 -0.28
CA LEU A 750 -30.73 21.92 0.69
C LEU A 750 -30.80 20.50 0.10
N PHE A 751 -31.78 20.22 -0.74
CA PHE A 751 -31.88 18.93 -1.42
C PHE A 751 -30.71 18.71 -2.38
N LEU A 752 -30.39 19.69 -3.25
CA LEU A 752 -29.29 19.60 -4.19
C LEU A 752 -27.94 19.41 -3.46
N ILE A 753 -27.73 20.12 -2.35
CA ILE A 753 -26.54 20.00 -1.50
C ILE A 753 -26.46 18.59 -0.88
N LEU A 754 -27.54 18.10 -0.28
CA LEU A 754 -27.59 16.80 0.38
C LEU A 754 -27.34 15.67 -0.61
N ASP A 755 -28.05 15.69 -1.75
CA ASP A 755 -27.92 14.71 -2.83
C ASP A 755 -26.47 14.63 -3.34
N ALA A 756 -25.89 15.79 -3.70
CA ALA A 756 -24.53 15.85 -4.21
C ALA A 756 -23.50 15.39 -3.18
N MET A 757 -23.56 15.89 -1.94
CA MET A 757 -22.62 15.50 -0.88
C MET A 757 -22.70 14.01 -0.57
N THR A 758 -23.90 13.44 -0.51
CA THR A 758 -24.13 12.03 -0.23
C THR A 758 -23.49 11.16 -1.31
N ARG A 759 -23.72 11.47 -2.59
CA ARG A 759 -23.14 10.72 -3.71
C ARG A 759 -21.63 10.91 -3.83
N MET A 760 -21.12 12.12 -3.62
CA MET A 760 -19.67 12.39 -3.70
C MET A 760 -18.87 11.71 -2.59
N PHE A 761 -19.46 11.56 -1.41
CA PHE A 761 -18.76 10.99 -0.26
C PHE A 761 -19.02 9.49 -0.04
N ALA A 762 -19.98 8.90 -0.77
CA ALA A 762 -20.34 7.49 -0.69
C ALA A 762 -19.18 6.52 -0.94
N PRO A 763 -18.20 6.79 -1.82
CA PRO A 763 -17.04 5.94 -1.91
C PRO A 763 -16.22 5.83 -0.62
N ILE A 764 -16.17 6.88 0.19
CA ILE A 764 -15.36 6.97 1.42
C ILE A 764 -16.20 6.60 2.64
N LEU A 765 -17.32 7.30 2.90
CA LEU A 765 -18.23 7.01 4.01
C LEU A 765 -19.40 6.15 3.55
N ALA A 766 -19.10 4.88 3.21
CA ALA A 766 -20.02 3.99 2.54
C ALA A 766 -21.33 3.76 3.31
N PHE A 767 -21.24 3.50 4.60
CA PHE A 767 -22.40 3.21 5.44
C PHE A 767 -23.20 4.47 5.74
N THR A 768 -22.54 5.54 6.14
CA THR A 768 -23.22 6.79 6.50
C THR A 768 -23.93 7.41 5.29
N CYS A 769 -23.31 7.42 4.12
CA CYS A 769 -23.92 7.97 2.92
C CYS A 769 -25.12 7.12 2.45
N ASP A 770 -25.06 5.80 2.59
CA ASP A 770 -26.21 4.96 2.29
C ASP A 770 -27.32 5.13 3.32
N GLU A 771 -27.01 5.28 4.63
CA GLU A 771 -27.98 5.63 5.66
C GLU A 771 -28.69 6.97 5.37
N VAL A 772 -27.93 7.97 4.92
CA VAL A 772 -28.48 9.28 4.49
C VAL A 772 -29.35 9.10 3.26
N TRP A 773 -28.88 8.33 2.27
CA TRP A 773 -29.63 8.03 1.05
C TRP A 773 -30.98 7.42 1.34
N LEU A 774 -31.03 6.38 2.15
CA LEU A 774 -32.29 5.71 2.55
C LEU A 774 -33.25 6.63 3.33
N ALA A 775 -32.74 7.69 3.94
CA ALA A 775 -33.52 8.63 4.75
C ALA A 775 -33.99 9.88 3.99
N MET A 776 -33.44 10.17 2.82
CA MET A 776 -33.75 11.37 2.05
C MET A 776 -34.89 11.14 1.02
N PRO A 777 -35.59 12.16 0.59
CA PRO A 777 -36.53 12.04 -0.53
C PRO A 777 -35.80 11.83 -1.85
N HIS A 778 -36.40 11.10 -2.81
CA HIS A 778 -35.79 10.72 -4.07
C HIS A 778 -36.59 11.30 -5.26
N ARG A 779 -35.88 11.64 -6.37
CA ARG A 779 -36.50 11.90 -7.66
C ARG A 779 -37.03 10.60 -8.24
N ALA A 780 -37.94 10.73 -9.21
CA ALA A 780 -38.52 9.56 -9.91
C ALA A 780 -37.47 8.71 -10.64
N GLU A 781 -36.38 9.31 -11.09
CA GLU A 781 -35.23 8.64 -11.76
C GLU A 781 -34.24 8.02 -10.81
N ASP A 782 -34.25 8.36 -9.54
CA ASP A 782 -33.31 7.84 -8.55
C ASP A 782 -33.65 6.40 -8.13
N ASP A 783 -32.63 5.53 -7.99
CA ASP A 783 -32.82 4.25 -7.36
C ASP A 783 -32.67 4.41 -5.84
N GLY A 784 -33.80 4.38 -5.15
CA GLY A 784 -33.86 4.58 -3.70
C GLY A 784 -33.30 3.42 -2.87
N ARG A 785 -32.93 2.28 -3.47
CA ARG A 785 -32.50 1.08 -2.75
C ARG A 785 -31.10 1.21 -2.15
N ASN A 786 -30.18 1.88 -2.85
CA ASN A 786 -28.80 2.09 -2.40
C ASN A 786 -28.17 3.27 -3.15
N VAL A 787 -27.33 4.04 -2.49
CA VAL A 787 -26.64 5.19 -3.06
C VAL A 787 -25.76 4.82 -4.26
N LEU A 788 -25.14 3.64 -4.26
CA LEU A 788 -24.25 3.18 -5.34
C LEU A 788 -24.98 2.90 -6.67
N PHE A 789 -26.28 2.72 -6.61
CA PHE A 789 -27.09 2.57 -7.83
C PHE A 789 -27.33 3.90 -8.55
N ASN A 790 -26.72 4.98 -8.08
CA ASN A 790 -26.91 6.31 -8.64
C ASN A 790 -25.58 6.91 -9.05
N GLU A 791 -25.57 7.61 -10.18
CA GLU A 791 -24.35 8.27 -10.64
C GLU A 791 -24.05 9.52 -9.80
N MET A 792 -22.77 9.88 -9.69
CA MET A 792 -22.38 11.16 -9.11
C MET A 792 -22.97 12.30 -9.93
N VAL A 793 -23.47 13.31 -9.24
CA VAL A 793 -24.14 14.44 -9.88
C VAL A 793 -23.12 15.35 -10.57
N GLN A 794 -23.55 15.92 -11.71
CA GLN A 794 -22.81 16.98 -12.38
C GLN A 794 -23.15 18.35 -11.78
N PRO A 795 -22.29 19.39 -11.95
CA PRO A 795 -22.58 20.73 -11.47
C PRO A 795 -23.93 21.26 -11.96
N TYR A 796 -24.72 21.80 -11.06
CA TYR A 796 -26.06 22.38 -11.33
C TYR A 796 -25.91 23.79 -11.91
N THR A 797 -25.32 23.90 -13.11
CA THR A 797 -24.96 25.19 -13.75
C THR A 797 -26.11 26.11 -14.00
N GLN A 798 -27.35 25.57 -14.14
CA GLN A 798 -28.58 26.36 -14.33
C GLN A 798 -28.89 27.25 -13.11
N TYR A 799 -28.42 26.91 -11.92
CA TYR A 799 -28.61 27.70 -10.71
C TYR A 799 -27.38 28.58 -10.36
N ALA A 800 -26.34 28.53 -11.18
CA ALA A 800 -25.09 29.25 -10.87
C ALA A 800 -25.26 30.77 -10.98
N LEU A 801 -24.61 31.48 -10.06
CA LEU A 801 -24.40 32.92 -10.12
C LEU A 801 -23.26 33.25 -11.08
N SER A 802 -23.28 34.45 -11.62
CA SER A 802 -22.14 35.01 -12.35
C SER A 802 -20.94 35.27 -11.44
N GLN A 803 -19.77 35.45 -12.04
CA GLN A 803 -18.55 35.77 -11.28
C GLN A 803 -18.70 37.07 -10.48
N GLU A 804 -19.28 38.12 -11.05
CA GLU A 804 -19.54 39.40 -10.37
C GLU A 804 -20.44 39.22 -9.14
N GLU A 805 -21.52 38.40 -9.29
CA GLU A 805 -22.40 38.12 -8.16
C GLU A 805 -21.66 37.32 -7.05
N MET A 806 -20.81 36.37 -7.43
CA MET A 806 -20.01 35.63 -6.45
C MET A 806 -18.96 36.50 -5.74
N GLU A 807 -18.35 37.46 -6.42
CA GLU A 807 -17.47 38.47 -5.81
C GLU A 807 -18.24 39.33 -4.81
N ASN A 808 -19.47 39.74 -5.17
CA ASN A 808 -20.35 40.47 -4.26
C ASN A 808 -20.70 39.67 -2.99
N TRP A 809 -20.96 38.36 -3.14
CA TRP A 809 -21.17 37.45 -2.00
C TRP A 809 -19.91 37.30 -1.13
N GLY A 810 -18.72 37.30 -1.71
CA GLY A 810 -17.45 37.35 -0.97
C GLY A 810 -17.33 38.58 -0.10
N ARG A 811 -17.74 39.75 -0.62
CA ARG A 811 -17.82 41.02 0.13
C ARG A 811 -18.86 40.95 1.24
N ILE A 812 -20.05 40.40 0.97
CA ILE A 812 -21.09 40.19 1.98
C ILE A 812 -20.57 39.31 3.13
N ALA A 813 -19.84 38.22 2.83
CA ALA A 813 -19.26 37.36 3.85
C ALA A 813 -18.23 38.07 4.72
N SER A 814 -17.40 38.94 4.14
CA SER A 814 -16.44 39.78 4.85
C SER A 814 -17.14 40.82 5.77
N LEU A 815 -18.17 41.49 5.27
CA LEU A 815 -18.97 42.43 6.06
C LEU A 815 -19.71 41.72 7.20
N ARG A 816 -20.26 40.51 6.93
CA ARG A 816 -20.86 39.71 8.01
C ARG A 816 -19.87 39.38 9.12
N SER A 817 -18.62 39.08 8.76
CA SER A 817 -17.57 38.85 9.77
C SER A 817 -17.33 40.12 10.64
N ALA A 818 -17.29 41.31 10.03
CA ALA A 818 -17.14 42.57 10.75
C ALA A 818 -18.37 42.84 11.64
N VAL A 819 -19.59 42.60 11.13
CA VAL A 819 -20.83 42.74 11.94
C VAL A 819 -20.81 41.75 13.10
N ASN A 820 -20.43 40.50 12.91
CA ASN A 820 -20.35 39.51 13.97
C ASN A 820 -19.36 39.92 15.06
N GLY A 821 -18.19 40.47 14.68
CA GLY A 821 -17.22 41.00 15.64
C GLY A 821 -17.81 42.13 16.47
N ALA A 822 -18.55 43.05 15.86
CA ALA A 822 -19.21 44.16 16.58
C ALA A 822 -20.36 43.63 17.48
N LEU A 823 -21.09 42.60 17.06
CA LEU A 823 -22.12 41.97 17.89
C LEU A 823 -21.54 41.28 19.11
N GLU A 824 -20.39 40.63 18.99
CA GLU A 824 -19.68 40.00 20.12
C GLU A 824 -19.22 41.08 21.13
N GLN A 825 -18.67 42.17 20.62
CA GLN A 825 -18.31 43.29 21.51
C GLN A 825 -19.55 43.86 22.23
N ALA A 826 -20.65 44.08 21.52
CA ALA A 826 -21.89 44.56 22.10
C ALA A 826 -22.49 43.58 23.15
N ARG A 827 -22.27 42.26 22.98
CA ARG A 827 -22.62 41.27 24.02
C ARG A 827 -21.72 41.41 25.27
N ALA A 828 -20.41 41.55 25.04
CA ALA A 828 -19.45 41.75 26.15
C ALA A 828 -19.78 43.02 26.94
N ASP A 829 -20.17 44.08 26.24
CA ASP A 829 -20.58 45.36 26.84
C ASP A 829 -22.02 45.35 27.41
N LYS A 830 -22.72 44.21 27.30
CA LYS A 830 -24.10 44.02 27.76
C LYS A 830 -25.12 44.97 27.13
N ILE A 831 -24.86 45.47 25.92
CA ILE A 831 -25.79 46.28 25.12
C ILE A 831 -26.92 45.41 24.59
N ILE A 832 -26.58 44.14 24.20
CA ILE A 832 -27.51 43.12 23.74
C ILE A 832 -27.25 41.80 24.45
N GLY A 833 -28.23 40.93 24.54
CA GLY A 833 -28.06 39.52 24.96
C GLY A 833 -27.97 38.54 23.79
N LYS A 834 -28.75 38.80 22.74
CA LYS A 834 -28.80 37.96 21.53
C LYS A 834 -28.72 38.85 20.30
N SER A 835 -28.23 38.29 19.17
CA SER A 835 -28.09 39.04 17.91
C SER A 835 -29.41 39.64 17.43
N LEU A 836 -30.55 38.91 17.58
CA LEU A 836 -31.87 39.39 17.22
C LEU A 836 -32.38 40.52 18.14
N GLU A 837 -31.64 40.96 19.16
CA GLU A 837 -31.94 42.15 19.96
C GLU A 837 -31.17 43.38 19.49
N ALA A 838 -30.41 43.25 18.39
CA ALA A 838 -29.54 44.28 17.84
C ALA A 838 -30.21 45.09 16.73
N ALA A 839 -29.90 46.38 16.70
CA ALA A 839 -29.98 47.25 15.53
C ALA A 839 -28.55 47.61 15.10
N VAL A 840 -28.23 47.39 13.85
CA VAL A 840 -26.89 47.63 13.28
C VAL A 840 -26.94 48.81 12.31
N SER A 841 -26.08 49.79 12.55
CA SER A 841 -25.79 50.84 11.58
C SER A 841 -24.48 50.49 10.87
N LEU A 842 -24.57 50.18 9.59
CA LEU A 842 -23.45 49.76 8.76
C LEU A 842 -23.11 50.86 7.77
N THR A 843 -21.85 51.33 7.80
CA THR A 843 -21.29 52.16 6.74
C THR A 843 -20.38 51.31 5.88
N VAL A 844 -20.51 51.42 4.54
CA VAL A 844 -19.72 50.65 3.58
C VAL A 844 -19.06 51.57 2.56
N PRO A 845 -17.90 51.20 2.03
CA PRO A 845 -17.26 51.97 0.95
C PRO A 845 -18.07 51.93 -0.33
N GLN A 846 -17.74 52.80 -1.30
CA GLN A 846 -18.43 52.92 -2.57
C GLN A 846 -18.46 51.61 -3.37
N GLU A 847 -17.45 50.77 -3.24
CA GLU A 847 -17.37 49.47 -3.88
C GLU A 847 -18.43 48.46 -3.38
N ASP A 848 -18.93 48.64 -2.18
CA ASP A 848 -20.01 47.87 -1.57
C ASP A 848 -21.39 48.52 -1.68
N ALA A 849 -21.50 49.62 -2.47
CA ALA A 849 -22.74 50.34 -2.66
C ALA A 849 -23.85 49.49 -3.33
N PHE A 850 -23.52 48.37 -3.94
CA PHE A 850 -24.50 47.40 -4.47
C PHE A 850 -25.49 46.90 -3.40
N LEU A 851 -25.09 46.93 -2.13
CA LEU A 851 -25.94 46.56 -0.98
C LEU A 851 -27.12 47.51 -0.79
N THR A 852 -27.07 48.74 -1.31
CA THR A 852 -28.19 49.70 -1.25
C THR A 852 -29.36 49.25 -2.12
N ARG A 853 -29.17 48.27 -3.02
CA ARG A 853 -30.25 47.63 -3.80
C ARG A 853 -31.05 46.58 -3.00
N MET A 854 -30.50 46.17 -1.86
CA MET A 854 -31.17 45.25 -0.94
C MET A 854 -32.03 46.04 0.04
N SER A 855 -33.16 45.45 0.43
CA SER A 855 -33.98 46.04 1.49
C SER A 855 -33.24 45.94 2.87
N GLU A 856 -33.55 46.86 3.78
CA GLU A 856 -33.05 46.81 5.16
C GLU A 856 -33.44 45.48 5.85
N GLU A 857 -34.59 44.91 5.50
CA GLU A 857 -35.05 43.64 6.04
C GLU A 857 -34.19 42.46 5.49
N ALA A 858 -33.87 42.44 4.21
CA ALA A 858 -32.96 41.44 3.65
C ALA A 858 -31.56 41.53 4.23
N LEU A 859 -31.05 42.71 4.47
CA LEU A 859 -29.76 42.88 5.15
C LEU A 859 -29.83 42.44 6.62
N ALA A 860 -30.94 42.73 7.34
CA ALA A 860 -31.16 42.29 8.69
C ALA A 860 -31.17 40.73 8.80
N ASP A 861 -31.77 40.06 7.79
CA ASP A 861 -31.79 38.60 7.71
C ASP A 861 -30.39 38.04 7.48
N LEU A 862 -29.63 38.63 6.54
CA LEU A 862 -28.21 38.20 6.28
C LEU A 862 -27.31 38.32 7.51
N PHE A 863 -27.48 39.39 8.31
CA PHE A 863 -26.70 39.59 9.52
C PHE A 863 -27.31 38.99 10.80
N ILE A 864 -28.50 38.38 10.67
CA ILE A 864 -29.24 37.76 11.77
C ILE A 864 -29.50 38.75 12.91
N VAL A 865 -29.96 39.92 12.56
CA VAL A 865 -30.31 41.04 13.50
C VAL A 865 -31.76 41.49 13.24
N SER A 866 -32.31 42.34 14.10
CA SER A 866 -33.67 42.83 13.96
C SER A 866 -33.80 44.03 13.04
N GLN A 867 -32.77 44.88 13.02
CA GLN A 867 -32.78 46.12 12.25
C GLN A 867 -31.41 46.43 11.69
N VAL A 868 -31.39 46.95 10.44
CA VAL A 868 -30.14 47.39 9.78
C VAL A 868 -30.44 48.74 9.17
N SER A 869 -29.49 49.69 9.30
CA SER A 869 -29.46 50.89 8.48
C SER A 869 -28.10 50.93 7.75
N LEU A 870 -28.17 51.15 6.42
CA LEU A 870 -27.00 51.16 5.55
C LEU A 870 -26.71 52.58 5.05
N THR A 871 -25.44 52.99 5.11
CA THR A 871 -24.94 54.24 4.53
C THR A 871 -23.67 53.98 3.75
N VAL A 872 -23.46 54.79 2.69
CA VAL A 872 -22.20 54.72 1.94
C VAL A 872 -21.26 55.78 2.44
N GLY A 873 -20.00 55.41 2.69
CA GLY A 873 -18.94 56.28 3.21
C GLY A 873 -17.57 55.86 2.70
N ASP A 874 -16.51 56.25 3.39
CA ASP A 874 -15.13 56.01 2.95
C ASP A 874 -14.62 54.65 3.43
N GLU A 875 -15.04 54.20 4.61
CA GLU A 875 -14.54 52.95 5.25
C GLU A 875 -15.67 52.14 5.86
N VAL A 876 -15.41 50.83 6.06
CA VAL A 876 -16.34 49.96 6.77
C VAL A 876 -16.42 50.33 8.21
N SER A 877 -17.60 50.69 8.71
CA SER A 877 -17.82 50.87 10.14
C SER A 877 -19.14 50.24 10.58
N VAL A 878 -19.11 49.57 11.73
CA VAL A 878 -20.26 48.89 12.31
C VAL A 878 -20.56 49.45 13.69
N ARG A 879 -21.76 49.91 13.92
CA ARG A 879 -22.23 50.35 15.22
C ARG A 879 -23.44 49.55 15.65
N VAL A 880 -23.40 48.96 16.84
CA VAL A 880 -24.48 48.12 17.37
C VAL A 880 -25.16 48.84 18.53
N LYS A 881 -26.47 48.81 18.54
CA LYS A 881 -27.32 49.27 19.64
C LYS A 881 -28.47 48.30 19.86
N ALA A 882 -29.14 48.36 20.99
CA ALA A 882 -30.36 47.61 21.22
C ALA A 882 -31.43 48.03 20.19
N ALA A 883 -32.09 47.04 19.61
CA ALA A 883 -33.18 47.27 18.64
C ALA A 883 -34.38 47.91 19.34
N ALA A 884 -35.03 48.84 18.64
CA ALA A 884 -36.20 49.54 19.15
C ALA A 884 -37.45 48.79 18.71
N GLY A 885 -38.47 48.73 19.61
CA GLY A 885 -39.76 48.07 19.31
C GLY A 885 -40.10 46.96 20.30
N VAL A 886 -40.97 46.08 19.86
CA VAL A 886 -41.43 44.93 20.67
C VAL A 886 -40.94 43.62 20.06
N LYS A 887 -40.60 42.66 20.89
CA LYS A 887 -40.12 41.33 20.48
C LYS A 887 -41.31 40.50 20.00
N CYS A 888 -41.20 39.99 18.75
CA CYS A 888 -42.14 39.04 18.20
C CYS A 888 -42.08 37.73 18.96
N GLY A 889 -43.20 37.24 19.47
CA GLY A 889 -43.25 36.00 20.23
C GLY A 889 -42.87 34.74 19.44
N ARG A 890 -42.97 34.77 18.11
CA ARG A 890 -42.73 33.61 17.22
C ARG A 890 -41.33 33.62 16.59
N CYS A 891 -40.93 34.69 15.89
CA CYS A 891 -39.62 34.77 15.21
C CYS A 891 -38.55 35.47 16.04
N TRP A 892 -38.91 36.04 17.16
CA TRP A 892 -38.01 36.74 18.16
C TRP A 892 -37.35 38.03 17.65
N LYS A 893 -37.65 38.50 16.45
CA LYS A 893 -37.18 39.83 15.97
C LYS A 893 -37.83 40.93 16.80
N VAL A 894 -37.11 42.00 17.06
CA VAL A 894 -37.58 43.19 17.79
C VAL A 894 -37.91 44.26 16.75
N LEU A 895 -39.22 44.53 16.54
CA LEU A 895 -39.69 45.42 15.50
C LEU A 895 -40.77 46.36 16.02
N HIS A 896 -40.87 47.55 15.40
CA HIS A 896 -41.95 48.50 15.70
C HIS A 896 -43.34 48.01 15.25
N SER A 897 -43.37 47.14 14.26
CA SER A 897 -44.62 46.61 13.67
C SER A 897 -45.22 45.43 14.45
N VAL A 898 -44.62 45.03 15.58
CA VAL A 898 -45.17 43.97 16.43
C VAL A 898 -46.41 44.47 17.15
N ALA A 899 -47.54 43.80 16.99
CA ALA A 899 -48.84 44.13 17.59
C ALA A 899 -49.63 42.89 17.96
N SER A 900 -50.72 43.05 18.69
CA SER A 900 -51.69 41.97 18.91
C SER A 900 -52.57 41.86 17.69
N VAL A 901 -52.79 40.64 17.18
CA VAL A 901 -53.64 40.34 15.99
C VAL A 901 -54.61 39.25 16.37
N GLY A 902 -55.90 39.61 16.57
CA GLY A 902 -56.92 38.67 16.99
C GLY A 902 -56.64 38.07 18.38
N GLU A 903 -56.54 36.74 18.44
CA GLU A 903 -56.22 35.99 19.68
C GLU A 903 -54.71 35.90 19.92
N HIS A 904 -53.86 36.41 19.01
CA HIS A 904 -52.41 36.32 19.08
C HIS A 904 -51.80 37.65 19.57
N GLU A 905 -51.02 37.57 20.62
CA GLU A 905 -50.29 38.70 21.19
C GLU A 905 -48.86 38.77 20.70
N ALA A 906 -48.35 40.01 20.48
CA ALA A 906 -46.97 40.29 20.17
C ALA A 906 -46.45 39.53 18.93
N LEU A 907 -47.11 39.64 17.78
CA LEU A 907 -46.64 39.10 16.50
C LEU A 907 -46.24 40.22 15.52
N CYS A 908 -45.21 40.00 14.74
CA CYS A 908 -44.87 40.82 13.57
C CYS A 908 -45.85 40.49 12.42
N PRO A 909 -46.02 41.38 11.39
CA PRO A 909 -46.95 41.15 10.28
C PRO A 909 -46.76 39.82 9.58
N ARG A 910 -45.51 39.40 9.29
CA ARG A 910 -45.17 38.10 8.66
C ARG A 910 -45.71 36.96 9.52
N CYS A 911 -45.33 36.90 10.79
CA CYS A 911 -45.79 35.84 11.70
C CYS A 911 -47.26 35.80 11.91
N ALA A 912 -47.96 36.98 11.92
CA ALA A 912 -49.41 37.04 12.00
C ALA A 912 -50.09 36.49 10.76
N ALA A 913 -49.53 36.77 9.57
CA ALA A 913 -50.04 36.22 8.29
C ALA A 913 -49.89 34.70 8.25
N VAL A 914 -48.74 34.15 8.69
CA VAL A 914 -48.52 32.70 8.78
C VAL A 914 -49.50 32.05 9.76
N MET A 915 -49.67 32.64 10.93
CA MET A 915 -50.57 32.12 11.97
C MET A 915 -52.03 32.09 11.52
N ALA A 916 -52.44 33.04 10.70
CA ALA A 916 -53.79 33.11 10.15
C ALA A 916 -54.12 31.94 9.18
N LYS A 917 -53.09 31.34 8.59
CA LYS A 917 -53.21 30.20 7.65
C LYS A 917 -53.11 28.84 8.37
N LEU A 918 -52.59 28.80 9.57
CA LEU A 918 -52.46 27.54 10.31
C LEU A 918 -53.80 27.06 10.86
N PRO A 919 -54.07 25.77 10.95
CA PRO A 919 -55.24 25.22 11.62
C PRO A 919 -55.33 25.80 13.03
N LYS A 920 -56.57 26.14 13.49
CA LYS A 920 -56.78 26.59 14.87
C LYS A 920 -56.24 25.52 15.80
N MET A 921 -55.35 25.88 16.67
CA MET A 921 -54.89 24.98 17.74
C MET A 921 -56.07 24.75 18.70
N GLU A 922 -56.51 23.51 18.84
CA GLU A 922 -57.52 23.13 19.86
C GLU A 922 -56.99 23.26 21.27
#